data_ed6258bdedada3e4a2b146fde4353429
#
_entry.id   ed6258bdedada3e4a2b146fde4353429
#
_cell.length_a   1.000
_cell.length_b   1.000
_cell.length_c   1.000
_cell.angle_alpha   90.00
_cell.angle_beta   90.00
_cell.angle_gamma   90.00
#
_symmetry.space_group_name_H-M   'P 1'
#
loop_
_entity.id
_entity.type
_entity.pdbx_description
1 polymer ?
#
loop_
_entity_poly.entity_id
_entity_poly.type
_entity_poly.pdbx_seq_one_letter_code
_entity_poly.pdbx_strand_id
1 'polypeptide(L)'
;MGMSLDKLLSYIGKKNIAEDLQDDKLARIGLDVIETAARDLATMEDWKKYVDHGIELCRQEFQPNNESMPNGANFKTDILTSAANAFGNKAIVELMRDPNLAKTNIIGSDTIKNVIERKMSEAQRMKGELEPITAQLEQMKQEGIEVGDLEEVAKQLSEDIAKTEAEVKTKKQELRIRSERADRVAVLMNWQINHEVPNWREDMEAMMYSLPLVGTLFRKSYYDPTIGCNSSITIKYPDYIVNQQTESMEKCLSFIHIMNFSKSEYEARVSAGIWSEIDIYTKDDKGDAGSNEAEGADSSDDNCNKFYEQYGWLDLDEDGVDEPYIITVHVATQKVVRIAARFAEDTIYTSFEDGRPMPFLKAQRARIEKIKADATELNVTPEFPDPKDTTGYEVVRVMPRGVITKYGLIPSFDGTFLDIGFYHILGATVMGVNKTANDLLNAGTLYNQNGGVISSDFKLKGNGEITIGNGRFNQSELKAAQLQGSMIQWPFKEPSQVLFALNEKLEGQARTFSNSIDAGGQIQANTAPTTALALIQESLVQHSAHMARIIRSIGKEISILFELTKDYFSQEDYVKVTGDDDASIEQDFDIDGLAITCGANPEMSSRMQRMILAQAELEQVPLVTQAGGNPIPIIKNYFKRIGTENLDEIFPNEAEMSPEEKAQMQQMQQMQQQANQMAEAQLKLTQLQTELLQRGEDRKDQEAMVKIQETLAKITGLLEDARNTRADTILKQEQAETEHTKNKLSIYTAASNELDKAEAALGAPDAIVE
;
A
#
# COMPACT_ATOMS: atom_id res chain seq x y z
N MET A 1 -9.26 -44.08 -2.93
CA MET A 1 -10.28 -43.59 -3.86
C MET A 1 -10.05 -42.10 -3.92
N GLY A 2 -9.89 -41.53 -5.10
CA GLY A 2 -9.61 -40.11 -5.21
C GLY A 2 -10.85 -39.27 -4.89
N MET A 3 -10.65 -38.07 -4.36
CA MET A 3 -11.70 -37.08 -4.12
C MET A 3 -12.66 -36.97 -5.30
N SER A 4 -13.98 -36.92 -5.04
CA SER A 4 -14.97 -36.72 -6.09
C SER A 4 -15.02 -35.24 -6.48
N LEU A 5 -14.46 -34.90 -7.64
CA LEU A 5 -14.48 -33.53 -8.18
C LEU A 5 -15.90 -32.99 -8.26
N ASP A 6 -16.88 -33.80 -8.64
CA ASP A 6 -18.32 -33.44 -8.71
C ASP A 6 -18.85 -32.95 -7.36
N LYS A 7 -18.46 -33.61 -6.28
CA LYS A 7 -18.90 -33.27 -4.94
C LYS A 7 -18.27 -31.93 -4.48
N LEU A 8 -16.99 -31.72 -4.73
CA LEU A 8 -16.31 -30.47 -4.44
C LEU A 8 -16.94 -29.31 -5.22
N LEU A 9 -17.17 -29.47 -6.52
CA LEU A 9 -17.84 -28.47 -7.35
C LEU A 9 -19.26 -28.17 -6.86
N SER A 10 -19.98 -29.17 -6.30
CA SER A 10 -21.30 -28.96 -5.74
C SER A 10 -21.33 -28.11 -4.47
N TYR A 11 -20.20 -28.02 -3.73
CA TYR A 11 -20.07 -27.20 -2.53
C TYR A 11 -19.69 -25.75 -2.85
N ILE A 12 -19.08 -25.52 -4.02
CA ILE A 12 -18.75 -24.16 -4.46
C ILE A 12 -20.03 -23.37 -4.71
N GLY A 13 -20.13 -22.19 -4.10
CA GLY A 13 -21.28 -21.31 -4.26
C GLY A 13 -22.49 -21.64 -3.37
N LYS A 14 -22.48 -22.76 -2.61
CA LYS A 14 -23.49 -22.98 -1.57
C LYS A 14 -23.31 -21.98 -0.43
N LYS A 15 -24.41 -21.34 -0.03
CA LYS A 15 -24.42 -20.39 1.09
C LYS A 15 -24.15 -21.08 2.42
N ASN A 16 -24.68 -22.27 2.62
CA ASN A 16 -24.52 -23.07 3.83
C ASN A 16 -24.54 -24.58 3.49
N ILE A 17 -23.43 -25.27 3.72
CA ILE A 17 -23.30 -26.72 3.52
C ILE A 17 -23.82 -27.47 4.74
N ALA A 18 -23.91 -26.83 5.91
CA ALA A 18 -24.36 -27.46 7.15
C ALA A 18 -25.81 -28.05 7.03
N GLU A 19 -26.65 -27.49 6.16
CA GLU A 19 -28.02 -27.99 5.93
C GLU A 19 -28.08 -29.38 5.31
N ASP A 20 -27.02 -29.82 4.63
CA ASP A 20 -26.91 -31.12 4.00
C ASP A 20 -26.33 -32.20 4.95
N LEU A 21 -25.89 -31.83 6.14
CA LEU A 21 -25.18 -32.72 7.06
C LEU A 21 -26.07 -33.18 8.19
N GLN A 22 -25.76 -34.38 8.71
CA GLN A 22 -26.48 -34.94 9.86
C GLN A 22 -26.13 -34.21 11.15
N ASP A 23 -27.11 -34.09 12.07
CA ASP A 23 -26.97 -33.40 13.35
C ASP A 23 -25.83 -33.96 14.21
N ASP A 24 -25.61 -35.27 14.21
CA ASP A 24 -24.49 -35.90 14.95
C ASP A 24 -23.14 -35.50 14.42
N LYS A 25 -22.98 -35.30 13.10
CA LYS A 25 -21.76 -34.83 12.48
C LYS A 25 -21.52 -33.35 12.81
N LEU A 26 -22.56 -32.53 12.72
CA LEU A 26 -22.54 -31.12 13.09
C LEU A 26 -22.15 -30.91 14.57
N ALA A 27 -22.70 -31.74 15.48
CA ALA A 27 -22.37 -31.68 16.90
C ALA A 27 -20.87 -31.97 17.16
N ARG A 28 -20.29 -32.97 16.47
CA ARG A 28 -18.86 -33.29 16.59
C ARG A 28 -18.00 -32.15 16.07
N ILE A 29 -18.34 -31.59 14.91
CA ILE A 29 -17.60 -30.44 14.32
C ILE A 29 -17.66 -29.24 15.27
N GLY A 30 -18.85 -28.95 15.85
CA GLY A 30 -18.96 -27.84 16.79
C GLY A 30 -18.08 -27.99 18.04
N LEU A 31 -18.02 -29.19 18.61
CA LEU A 31 -17.15 -29.52 19.75
C LEU A 31 -15.67 -29.39 19.37
N ASP A 32 -15.25 -29.93 18.23
CA ASP A 32 -13.86 -29.85 17.76
C ASP A 32 -13.39 -28.41 17.57
N VAL A 33 -14.24 -27.53 17.05
CA VAL A 33 -13.95 -26.09 16.93
C VAL A 33 -13.70 -25.46 18.29
N ILE A 34 -14.52 -25.75 19.30
CA ILE A 34 -14.39 -25.19 20.64
C ILE A 34 -13.11 -25.71 21.33
N GLU A 35 -12.85 -27.02 21.22
CA GLU A 35 -11.63 -27.63 21.79
C GLU A 35 -10.37 -27.09 21.12
N THR A 36 -10.41 -26.92 19.80
CA THR A 36 -9.30 -26.33 19.04
C THR A 36 -9.09 -24.87 19.45
N ALA A 37 -10.15 -24.09 19.65
CA ALA A 37 -10.07 -22.72 20.14
C ALA A 37 -9.40 -22.65 21.51
N ALA A 38 -9.79 -23.51 22.44
CA ALA A 38 -9.19 -23.57 23.79
C ALA A 38 -7.70 -23.94 23.76
N ARG A 39 -7.33 -24.94 22.94
CA ARG A 39 -5.94 -25.36 22.77
C ARG A 39 -5.09 -24.25 22.16
N ASP A 40 -5.56 -23.60 21.09
CA ASP A 40 -4.81 -22.57 20.38
C ASP A 40 -4.70 -21.29 21.23
N LEU A 41 -5.73 -20.93 22.00
CA LEU A 41 -5.70 -19.84 22.95
C LEU A 41 -4.62 -20.04 24.04
N ALA A 42 -4.48 -21.27 24.53
CA ALA A 42 -3.43 -21.59 25.50
C ALA A 42 -2.01 -21.36 24.93
N THR A 43 -1.80 -21.58 23.64
CA THR A 43 -0.50 -21.28 23.00
C THR A 43 -0.22 -19.77 22.90
N MET A 44 -1.26 -18.93 22.90
CA MET A 44 -1.14 -17.47 22.80
C MET A 44 -0.99 -16.77 24.15
N GLU A 45 -1.18 -17.47 25.26
CA GLU A 45 -1.35 -16.85 26.59
C GLU A 45 -0.17 -15.94 26.99
N ASP A 46 1.07 -16.36 26.75
CA ASP A 46 2.24 -15.56 27.11
C ASP A 46 2.36 -14.31 26.22
N TRP A 47 2.16 -14.43 24.92
CA TRP A 47 2.14 -13.30 24.00
C TRP A 47 1.01 -12.31 24.36
N LYS A 48 -0.17 -12.83 24.69
CA LYS A 48 -1.34 -12.05 25.09
C LYS A 48 -1.07 -11.23 26.36
N LYS A 49 -0.45 -11.81 27.38
CA LYS A 49 -0.06 -11.09 28.60
C LYS A 49 0.80 -9.86 28.31
N TYR A 50 1.77 -9.99 27.40
CA TYR A 50 2.60 -8.84 27.00
C TYR A 50 1.78 -7.75 26.30
N VAL A 51 0.87 -8.13 25.40
CA VAL A 51 0.01 -7.17 24.68
C VAL A 51 -0.92 -6.47 25.66
N ASP A 52 -1.59 -7.20 26.54
CA ASP A 52 -2.51 -6.65 27.55
C ASP A 52 -1.82 -5.63 28.45
N HIS A 53 -0.61 -5.95 28.97
CA HIS A 53 0.18 -5.01 29.75
C HIS A 53 0.58 -3.76 28.92
N GLY A 54 0.93 -3.92 27.65
CA GLY A 54 1.25 -2.80 26.78
C GLY A 54 0.06 -1.85 26.58
N ILE A 55 -1.13 -2.40 26.35
CA ILE A 55 -2.36 -1.64 26.22
C ILE A 55 -2.74 -0.93 27.51
N GLU A 56 -2.61 -1.63 28.66
CA GLU A 56 -2.88 -1.05 29.98
C GLU A 56 -1.99 0.15 30.30
N LEU A 57 -0.70 0.07 29.94
CA LEU A 57 0.22 1.19 30.11
C LEU A 57 -0.16 2.38 29.22
N CYS A 58 -0.63 2.13 28.01
CA CYS A 58 -1.03 3.19 27.08
C CYS A 58 -2.33 3.89 27.48
N ARG A 59 -3.24 3.21 28.20
CA ARG A 59 -4.50 3.82 28.68
C ARG A 59 -4.28 4.91 29.71
N GLN A 60 -3.14 4.92 30.40
CA GLN A 60 -2.78 5.93 31.42
C GLN A 60 -3.88 6.18 32.45
N GLU A 61 -4.68 5.18 32.77
CA GLU A 61 -5.72 5.29 33.79
C GLU A 61 -5.09 5.55 35.15
N PHE A 62 -5.61 6.59 35.82
CA PHE A 62 -5.17 6.93 37.19
C PHE A 62 -5.85 5.98 38.18
N GLN A 63 -5.10 5.03 38.70
CA GLN A 63 -5.52 4.20 39.83
C GLN A 63 -4.43 4.30 40.91
N PRO A 64 -4.80 4.69 42.14
CA PRO A 64 -3.81 4.76 43.24
C PRO A 64 -3.20 3.37 43.48
N ASN A 65 -1.88 3.32 43.60
CA ASN A 65 -1.18 2.10 43.93
C ASN A 65 -1.12 1.92 45.47
N ASN A 66 -1.80 0.93 45.99
CA ASN A 66 -1.86 0.62 47.42
C ASN A 66 -0.87 -0.46 47.86
N GLU A 67 -0.02 -0.98 46.97
CA GLU A 67 0.92 -2.06 47.28
C GLU A 67 2.02 -1.63 48.25
N SER A 68 2.61 -0.45 48.02
CA SER A 68 3.71 0.06 48.82
C SER A 68 3.27 0.94 49.98
N MET A 69 2.20 1.72 49.74
CA MET A 69 1.60 2.61 50.75
C MET A 69 0.17 3.00 50.32
N PRO A 70 -0.73 3.33 51.25
CA PRO A 70 -2.06 3.82 50.94
C PRO A 70 -2.00 5.06 50.03
N ASN A 71 -2.73 5.05 48.91
CA ASN A 71 -2.71 6.10 47.89
C ASN A 71 -1.31 6.40 47.28
N GLY A 72 -0.48 5.38 47.13
CA GLY A 72 0.83 5.46 46.52
C GLY A 72 0.76 6.01 45.07
N ALA A 73 1.85 6.60 44.63
CA ALA A 73 1.96 7.10 43.25
C ALA A 73 1.85 5.95 42.24
N ASN A 74 1.09 6.21 41.19
CA ASN A 74 0.95 5.33 40.00
C ASN A 74 1.19 6.13 38.75
N PHE A 75 2.38 6.66 38.63
CA PHE A 75 2.81 7.38 37.43
C PHE A 75 3.11 6.39 36.32
N LYS A 76 2.58 6.65 35.12
CA LYS A 76 2.85 5.89 33.89
C LYS A 76 3.47 6.86 32.87
N THR A 77 4.63 6.52 32.32
CA THR A 77 5.29 7.34 31.30
C THR A 77 4.57 7.20 29.96
N ASP A 78 4.60 8.25 29.15
CA ASP A 78 3.99 8.34 27.80
C ASP A 78 4.87 7.76 26.69
N ILE A 79 6.04 7.21 27.00
CA ILE A 79 7.05 6.78 26.03
C ILE A 79 6.49 5.78 25.02
N LEU A 80 5.76 4.77 25.49
CA LEU A 80 5.17 3.75 24.63
C LEU A 80 4.06 4.34 23.71
N THR A 81 3.21 5.17 24.28
CA THR A 81 2.14 5.86 23.56
C THR A 81 2.68 6.83 22.51
N SER A 82 3.72 7.58 22.89
CA SER A 82 4.41 8.50 21.98
C SER A 82 5.06 7.76 20.80
N ALA A 83 5.74 6.63 21.07
CA ALA A 83 6.34 5.80 20.04
C ALA A 83 5.29 5.21 19.08
N ALA A 84 4.17 4.71 19.62
CA ALA A 84 3.09 4.16 18.81
C ALA A 84 2.43 5.22 17.92
N ASN A 85 2.17 6.41 18.48
CA ASN A 85 1.59 7.53 17.74
C ASN A 85 2.56 8.05 16.66
N ALA A 86 3.85 8.18 16.96
CA ALA A 86 4.85 8.59 15.98
C ALA A 86 4.92 7.61 14.80
N PHE A 87 4.87 6.30 15.09
CA PHE A 87 4.82 5.28 14.06
C PHE A 87 3.55 5.37 13.23
N GLY A 88 2.37 5.44 13.87
CA GLY A 88 1.07 5.52 13.20
C GLY A 88 0.98 6.74 12.28
N ASN A 89 1.32 7.93 12.78
CA ASN A 89 1.34 9.17 11.99
C ASN A 89 2.24 9.05 10.75
N LYS A 90 3.42 8.47 10.89
CA LYS A 90 4.36 8.29 9.80
C LYS A 90 3.86 7.24 8.79
N ALA A 91 3.35 6.11 9.30
CA ALA A 91 2.80 5.05 8.47
C ALA A 91 1.62 5.55 7.61
N ILE A 92 0.71 6.32 8.20
CA ILE A 92 -0.44 6.90 7.49
C ILE A 92 0.01 7.84 6.37
N VAL A 93 0.96 8.74 6.68
CA VAL A 93 1.49 9.67 5.66
C VAL A 93 2.17 8.93 4.51
N GLU A 94 2.87 7.83 4.78
CA GLU A 94 3.55 7.04 3.75
C GLU A 94 2.59 6.18 2.92
N LEU A 95 1.58 5.57 3.57
CA LEU A 95 0.69 4.61 2.92
C LEU A 95 -0.54 5.27 2.29
N MET A 96 -1.16 6.24 2.97
CA MET A 96 -2.46 6.78 2.57
C MET A 96 -2.37 8.02 1.67
N ARG A 97 -1.17 8.51 1.41
CA ARG A 97 -0.98 9.74 0.64
C ARG A 97 -1.29 9.56 -0.84
N ASP A 98 -0.95 8.40 -1.41
CA ASP A 98 -1.23 8.10 -2.82
C ASP A 98 -2.65 7.51 -2.91
N PRO A 99 -3.57 8.12 -3.66
CA PRO A 99 -4.87 7.53 -3.91
C PRO A 99 -4.76 6.24 -4.74
N ASN A 100 -3.67 6.06 -5.49
CA ASN A 100 -3.43 4.90 -6.36
C ASN A 100 -2.56 3.84 -5.64
N LEU A 101 -3.16 3.17 -4.65
CA LEU A 101 -2.49 2.13 -3.88
C LEU A 101 -2.29 0.83 -4.66
N ALA A 102 -3.23 0.48 -5.52
CA ALA A 102 -3.13 -0.70 -6.37
C ALA A 102 -2.37 -0.36 -7.66
N LYS A 103 -1.28 -1.07 -7.91
CA LYS A 103 -0.52 -1.02 -9.16
C LYS A 103 -0.47 -2.41 -9.78
N THR A 104 -0.69 -2.46 -11.07
CA THR A 104 -0.58 -3.68 -11.85
C THR A 104 0.81 -3.80 -12.47
N ASN A 105 1.35 -5.00 -12.44
CA ASN A 105 2.60 -5.34 -13.11
C ASN A 105 2.41 -6.61 -13.93
N ILE A 106 2.84 -6.58 -15.17
CA ILE A 106 2.77 -7.73 -16.06
C ILE A 106 4.10 -8.48 -15.95
N ILE A 107 4.07 -9.66 -15.32
CA ILE A 107 5.24 -10.53 -15.20
C ILE A 107 5.68 -10.93 -16.62
N GLY A 108 6.95 -10.75 -16.91
CA GLY A 108 7.50 -11.05 -18.25
C GLY A 108 7.41 -9.92 -19.27
N SER A 109 6.83 -8.75 -18.93
CA SER A 109 6.83 -7.57 -19.81
C SER A 109 8.24 -7.17 -20.23
N ASP A 110 9.21 -7.24 -19.32
CA ASP A 110 10.61 -6.92 -19.61
C ASP A 110 11.27 -7.95 -20.55
N THR A 111 10.90 -9.22 -20.42
CA THR A 111 11.35 -10.26 -21.36
C THR A 111 10.80 -9.99 -22.76
N ILE A 112 9.53 -9.61 -22.87
CA ILE A 112 8.93 -9.24 -24.18
C ILE A 112 9.58 -7.99 -24.75
N LYS A 113 9.85 -6.96 -23.93
CA LYS A 113 10.57 -5.75 -24.34
C LYS A 113 11.97 -6.09 -24.88
N ASN A 114 12.72 -6.91 -24.14
CA ASN A 114 14.06 -7.35 -24.55
C ASN A 114 14.01 -8.13 -25.88
N VAL A 115 12.99 -8.97 -26.11
CA VAL A 115 12.78 -9.68 -27.38
C VAL A 115 12.47 -8.68 -28.51
N ILE A 116 11.63 -7.67 -28.24
CA ILE A 116 11.32 -6.61 -29.22
C ILE A 116 12.57 -5.82 -29.58
N GLU A 117 13.38 -5.39 -28.59
CA GLU A 117 14.63 -4.67 -28.80
C GLU A 117 15.64 -5.48 -29.62
N ARG A 118 15.79 -6.77 -29.27
CA ARG A 118 16.68 -7.68 -30.01
C ARG A 118 16.25 -7.82 -31.46
N LYS A 119 14.96 -8.05 -31.72
CA LYS A 119 14.43 -8.14 -33.09
C LYS A 119 14.52 -6.82 -33.86
N MET A 120 14.32 -5.69 -33.17
CA MET A 120 14.53 -4.37 -33.79
C MET A 120 16.00 -4.15 -34.19
N SER A 121 16.95 -4.51 -33.34
CA SER A 121 18.37 -4.40 -33.67
C SER A 121 18.78 -5.34 -34.81
N GLU A 122 18.18 -6.52 -34.88
CA GLU A 122 18.35 -7.47 -35.98
C GLU A 122 17.81 -6.92 -37.31
N ALA A 123 16.60 -6.34 -37.31
CA ALA A 123 16.03 -5.68 -38.48
C ALA A 123 16.85 -4.47 -38.94
N GLN A 124 17.38 -3.66 -38.00
CA GLN A 124 18.28 -2.56 -38.33
C GLN A 124 19.60 -3.03 -38.96
N ARG A 125 20.18 -4.13 -38.44
CA ARG A 125 21.38 -4.73 -39.01
C ARG A 125 21.13 -5.22 -40.44
N MET A 126 20.04 -5.97 -40.67
CA MET A 126 19.65 -6.43 -42.01
C MET A 126 19.38 -5.26 -42.97
N LYS A 127 18.80 -4.15 -42.52
CA LYS A 127 18.67 -2.93 -43.34
C LYS A 127 20.02 -2.32 -43.73
N GLY A 128 20.97 -2.26 -42.76
CA GLY A 128 22.33 -1.81 -43.02
C GLY A 128 23.10 -2.70 -44.01
N GLU A 129 22.78 -4.01 -44.11
CA GLU A 129 23.31 -4.94 -45.07
C GLU A 129 22.60 -4.79 -46.46
N LEU A 130 21.33 -4.43 -46.49
CA LEU A 130 20.52 -4.25 -47.72
C LEU A 130 20.90 -2.95 -48.47
N GLU A 131 21.15 -1.85 -47.76
CA GLU A 131 21.51 -0.56 -48.40
C GLU A 131 22.69 -0.63 -49.40
N PRO A 132 23.87 -1.26 -49.05
CA PRO A 132 24.98 -1.36 -50.01
C PRO A 132 24.65 -2.31 -51.19
N ILE A 133 23.85 -3.36 -50.95
CA ILE A 133 23.45 -4.32 -51.98
C ILE A 133 22.52 -3.64 -53.01
N THR A 134 21.57 -2.84 -52.55
CA THR A 134 20.67 -2.08 -53.42
C THR A 134 21.41 -1.01 -54.22
N ALA A 135 22.39 -0.32 -53.60
CA ALA A 135 23.24 0.65 -54.29
C ALA A 135 24.11 -0.03 -55.41
N GLN A 136 24.66 -1.20 -55.11
CA GLN A 136 25.42 -1.99 -56.10
C GLN A 136 24.51 -2.47 -57.25
N LEU A 137 23.31 -2.95 -56.94
CA LEU A 137 22.31 -3.36 -57.93
C LEU A 137 21.94 -2.23 -58.89
N GLU A 138 21.74 -1.02 -58.37
CA GLU A 138 21.45 0.16 -59.19
C GLU A 138 22.61 0.53 -60.15
N GLN A 139 23.86 0.45 -59.63
CA GLN A 139 25.04 0.69 -60.46
C GLN A 139 25.21 -0.35 -61.56
N MET A 140 25.10 -1.64 -61.23
CA MET A 140 25.24 -2.75 -62.20
C MET A 140 24.12 -2.72 -63.26
N LYS A 141 22.87 -2.33 -62.88
CA LYS A 141 21.76 -2.11 -63.84
C LYS A 141 22.03 -0.95 -64.81
N GLN A 142 22.69 0.12 -64.33
CA GLN A 142 23.12 1.23 -65.18
C GLN A 142 24.21 0.85 -66.17
N GLU A 143 25.08 -0.08 -65.76
CA GLU A 143 26.19 -0.60 -66.58
C GLU A 143 25.77 -1.77 -67.53
N GLY A 144 24.50 -2.24 -67.47
CA GLY A 144 23.96 -3.26 -68.38
C GLY A 144 24.47 -4.70 -68.08
N ILE A 145 24.87 -4.98 -66.83
CA ILE A 145 25.39 -6.28 -66.36
C ILE A 145 24.23 -7.15 -65.85
N GLU A 146 24.19 -8.42 -66.17
CA GLU A 146 23.22 -9.38 -65.61
C GLU A 146 23.38 -9.52 -64.09
N VAL A 147 22.30 -9.27 -63.30
CA VAL A 147 22.29 -9.12 -61.83
C VAL A 147 21.45 -10.20 -61.12
N GLY A 148 21.13 -11.32 -61.74
CA GLY A 148 20.14 -12.28 -61.24
C GLY A 148 20.34 -12.75 -59.81
N ASP A 149 21.54 -13.16 -59.43
CA ASP A 149 21.81 -13.70 -58.08
C ASP A 149 21.77 -12.64 -56.98
N LEU A 150 22.21 -11.39 -57.25
CA LEU A 150 22.18 -10.28 -56.28
C LEU A 150 20.77 -9.72 -56.11
N GLU A 151 19.92 -9.78 -57.10
CA GLU A 151 18.53 -9.37 -57.05
C GLU A 151 17.69 -10.35 -56.20
N GLU A 152 18.00 -11.64 -56.25
CA GLU A 152 17.37 -12.66 -55.43
C GLU A 152 17.76 -12.55 -53.97
N VAL A 153 19.05 -12.27 -53.65
CA VAL A 153 19.53 -12.02 -52.30
C VAL A 153 18.93 -10.75 -51.69
N ALA A 154 18.84 -9.65 -52.47
CA ALA A 154 18.20 -8.43 -52.02
C ALA A 154 16.70 -8.60 -51.73
N LYS A 155 16.03 -9.43 -52.55
CA LYS A 155 14.62 -9.77 -52.37
C LYS A 155 14.40 -10.59 -51.14
N GLN A 156 15.18 -11.64 -50.91
CA GLN A 156 15.12 -12.49 -49.70
C GLN A 156 15.36 -11.66 -48.46
N LEU A 157 16.39 -10.81 -48.45
CA LEU A 157 16.70 -9.96 -47.31
C LEU A 157 15.59 -8.92 -47.02
N SER A 158 14.94 -8.37 -48.06
CA SER A 158 13.80 -7.48 -47.91
C SER A 158 12.56 -8.19 -47.36
N GLU A 159 12.30 -9.44 -47.73
CA GLU A 159 11.22 -10.28 -47.20
C GLU A 159 11.48 -10.65 -45.72
N ASP A 160 12.71 -10.97 -45.36
CA ASP A 160 13.09 -11.27 -43.96
C ASP A 160 12.97 -10.02 -43.06
N ILE A 161 13.36 -8.84 -43.56
CA ILE A 161 13.16 -7.55 -42.87
C ILE A 161 11.68 -7.32 -42.64
N ALA A 162 10.86 -7.43 -43.69
CA ALA A 162 9.40 -7.18 -43.61
C ALA A 162 8.74 -8.17 -42.61
N LYS A 163 9.16 -9.43 -42.61
CA LYS A 163 8.68 -10.44 -41.64
C LYS A 163 9.05 -10.08 -40.22
N THR A 164 10.32 -9.73 -39.98
CA THR A 164 10.83 -9.36 -38.65
C THR A 164 10.13 -8.10 -38.12
N GLU A 165 9.91 -7.10 -38.96
CA GLU A 165 9.16 -5.87 -38.63
C GLU A 165 7.68 -6.14 -38.33
N ALA A 166 7.04 -7.05 -39.08
CA ALA A 166 5.68 -7.48 -38.81
C ALA A 166 5.57 -8.18 -37.45
N GLU A 167 6.51 -9.07 -37.12
CA GLU A 167 6.57 -9.73 -35.81
C GLU A 167 6.79 -8.74 -34.68
N VAL A 168 7.67 -7.75 -34.85
CA VAL A 168 7.90 -6.67 -33.88
C VAL A 168 6.62 -5.84 -33.68
N LYS A 169 5.94 -5.49 -34.76
CA LYS A 169 4.67 -4.75 -34.70
C LYS A 169 3.60 -5.52 -33.94
N THR A 170 3.44 -6.81 -34.25
CA THR A 170 2.47 -7.69 -33.58
C THR A 170 2.77 -7.78 -32.06
N LYS A 171 4.05 -8.01 -31.67
CA LYS A 171 4.43 -8.08 -30.26
C LYS A 171 4.29 -6.75 -29.52
N LYS A 172 4.57 -5.63 -30.17
CA LYS A 172 4.32 -4.29 -29.61
C LYS A 172 2.84 -4.05 -29.38
N GLN A 173 2.00 -4.43 -30.32
CA GLN A 173 0.55 -4.30 -30.19
C GLN A 173 0.00 -5.22 -29.08
N GLU A 174 0.49 -6.46 -28.99
CA GLU A 174 0.12 -7.38 -27.90
C GLU A 174 0.50 -6.81 -26.51
N LEU A 175 1.73 -6.29 -26.36
CA LEU A 175 2.18 -5.68 -25.12
C LEU A 175 1.35 -4.43 -24.77
N ARG A 176 0.99 -3.61 -25.76
CA ARG A 176 0.15 -2.43 -25.57
C ARG A 176 -1.24 -2.80 -25.08
N ILE A 177 -1.90 -3.77 -25.72
CA ILE A 177 -3.23 -4.26 -25.30
C ILE A 177 -3.19 -4.81 -23.87
N ARG A 178 -2.14 -5.61 -23.55
CA ARG A 178 -1.97 -6.11 -22.18
C ARG A 178 -1.76 -4.99 -21.15
N SER A 179 -1.02 -3.94 -21.51
CA SER A 179 -0.81 -2.79 -20.63
C SER A 179 -2.10 -2.00 -20.42
N GLU A 180 -2.86 -1.71 -21.47
CA GLU A 180 -4.14 -1.01 -21.39
C GLU A 180 -5.15 -1.78 -20.54
N ARG A 181 -5.22 -3.11 -20.67
CA ARG A 181 -6.04 -3.96 -19.80
C ARG A 181 -5.60 -3.92 -18.34
N ALA A 182 -4.30 -4.01 -18.08
CA ALA A 182 -3.75 -3.93 -16.72
C ALA A 182 -4.01 -2.57 -16.09
N ASP A 183 -3.94 -1.48 -16.86
CA ASP A 183 -4.24 -0.13 -16.38
C ASP A 183 -5.72 0.02 -16.00
N ARG A 184 -6.67 -0.55 -16.81
CA ARG A 184 -8.09 -0.57 -16.45
C ARG A 184 -8.36 -1.32 -15.15
N VAL A 185 -7.72 -2.47 -14.94
CA VAL A 185 -7.82 -3.21 -13.67
C VAL A 185 -7.29 -2.37 -12.52
N ALA A 186 -6.16 -1.68 -12.68
CA ALA A 186 -5.63 -0.79 -11.64
C ALA A 186 -6.60 0.36 -11.30
N VAL A 187 -7.24 0.96 -12.29
CA VAL A 187 -8.26 2.01 -12.10
C VAL A 187 -9.42 1.47 -11.28
N LEU A 188 -9.98 0.30 -11.64
CA LEU A 188 -11.07 -0.31 -10.90
C LEU A 188 -10.67 -0.62 -9.44
N MET A 189 -9.53 -1.27 -9.22
CA MET A 189 -9.09 -1.64 -7.87
C MET A 189 -8.87 -0.40 -6.98
N ASN A 190 -8.32 0.68 -7.52
CA ASN A 190 -8.17 1.92 -6.79
C ASN A 190 -9.51 2.59 -6.51
N TRP A 191 -10.45 2.56 -7.45
CA TRP A 191 -11.80 3.06 -7.24
C TRP A 191 -12.52 2.28 -6.12
N GLN A 192 -12.43 0.94 -6.12
CA GLN A 192 -13.03 0.10 -5.08
C GLN A 192 -12.47 0.44 -3.68
N ILE A 193 -11.15 0.49 -3.53
CA ILE A 193 -10.50 0.78 -2.24
C ILE A 193 -10.89 2.16 -1.72
N ASN A 194 -11.10 3.14 -2.62
CA ASN A 194 -11.39 4.51 -2.22
C ASN A 194 -12.87 4.81 -2.03
N HIS A 195 -13.78 4.09 -2.70
CA HIS A 195 -15.19 4.47 -2.79
C HIS A 195 -16.18 3.35 -2.50
N GLU A 196 -15.86 2.11 -2.83
CA GLU A 196 -16.81 1.00 -2.72
C GLU A 196 -16.65 0.22 -1.41
N VAL A 197 -15.42 -0.17 -1.07
CA VAL A 197 -15.15 -0.93 0.16
C VAL A 197 -15.40 -0.06 1.39
N PRO A 198 -16.41 -0.41 2.23
CA PRO A 198 -16.80 0.44 3.35
C PRO A 198 -15.64 0.70 4.32
N ASN A 199 -15.39 1.97 4.62
CA ASN A 199 -14.43 2.44 5.63
C ASN A 199 -13.02 1.84 5.53
N TRP A 200 -12.57 1.42 4.33
CA TRP A 200 -11.29 0.73 4.19
C TRP A 200 -10.11 1.59 4.69
N ARG A 201 -10.14 2.89 4.36
CA ARG A 201 -9.06 3.82 4.73
C ARG A 201 -9.07 4.13 6.23
N GLU A 202 -10.23 4.42 6.79
CA GLU A 202 -10.41 4.73 8.21
C GLU A 202 -10.02 3.53 9.09
N ASP A 203 -10.38 2.32 8.67
CA ASP A 203 -10.06 1.10 9.38
C ASP A 203 -8.56 0.76 9.28
N MET A 204 -7.95 1.01 8.12
CA MET A 204 -6.50 0.89 7.94
C MET A 204 -5.75 1.92 8.79
N GLU A 205 -6.23 3.16 8.85
CA GLU A 205 -5.67 4.22 9.67
C GLU A 205 -5.70 3.84 11.16
N ALA A 206 -6.85 3.40 11.67
CA ALA A 206 -6.98 2.91 13.04
C ALA A 206 -6.04 1.73 13.34
N MET A 207 -5.88 0.82 12.37
CA MET A 207 -4.95 -0.30 12.47
C MET A 207 -3.49 0.16 12.61
N MET A 208 -3.06 1.23 11.91
CA MET A 208 -1.68 1.73 11.99
C MET A 208 -1.31 2.26 13.37
N TYR A 209 -2.26 2.75 14.16
CA TYR A 209 -2.03 3.12 15.56
C TYR A 209 -2.00 1.92 16.51
N SER A 210 -2.79 0.90 16.22
CA SER A 210 -2.89 -0.29 17.08
C SER A 210 -1.77 -1.31 16.84
N LEU A 211 -1.32 -1.45 15.60
CA LEU A 211 -0.30 -2.42 15.19
C LEU A 211 1.02 -2.32 15.97
N PRO A 212 1.57 -1.12 16.25
CA PRO A 212 2.80 -0.99 17.04
C PRO A 212 2.68 -1.53 18.47
N LEU A 213 1.49 -1.49 19.05
CA LEU A 213 1.25 -1.98 20.40
C LEU A 213 1.05 -3.50 20.42
N VAL A 214 0.19 -3.99 19.52
CA VAL A 214 -0.20 -5.40 19.47
C VAL A 214 0.87 -6.25 18.79
N GLY A 215 1.54 -5.72 17.75
CA GLY A 215 2.56 -6.42 16.96
C GLY A 215 2.00 -7.22 15.80
N THR A 216 0.82 -7.84 15.94
CA THR A 216 0.14 -8.58 14.88
C THR A 216 -1.34 -8.27 14.88
N LEU A 217 -1.86 -7.91 13.70
CA LEU A 217 -3.28 -7.76 13.43
C LEU A 217 -3.64 -8.48 12.14
N PHE A 218 -4.91 -8.76 11.96
CA PHE A 218 -5.41 -9.44 10.78
C PHE A 218 -6.49 -8.61 10.11
N ARG A 219 -6.58 -8.72 8.77
CA ARG A 219 -7.70 -8.18 8.02
C ARG A 219 -8.41 -9.31 7.29
N LYS A 220 -9.74 -9.25 7.31
CA LYS A 220 -10.62 -10.20 6.64
C LYS A 220 -11.24 -9.52 5.43
N SER A 221 -10.96 -10.03 4.24
CA SER A 221 -11.52 -9.55 2.98
C SER A 221 -12.51 -10.58 2.42
N TYR A 222 -13.74 -10.17 2.15
CA TYR A 222 -14.83 -11.04 1.70
C TYR A 222 -15.87 -10.26 0.91
N TYR A 223 -16.68 -10.95 0.12
CA TYR A 223 -17.85 -10.36 -0.51
C TYR A 223 -19.03 -10.40 0.47
N ASP A 224 -19.66 -9.25 0.71
CA ASP A 224 -20.84 -9.15 1.57
C ASP A 224 -22.11 -9.13 0.73
N PRO A 225 -22.89 -10.23 0.69
CA PRO A 225 -24.11 -10.30 -0.10
C PRO A 225 -25.23 -9.41 0.43
N THR A 226 -25.13 -8.90 1.67
CA THR A 226 -26.15 -8.02 2.25
C THR A 226 -26.00 -6.58 1.74
N ILE A 227 -24.78 -6.17 1.45
CA ILE A 227 -24.46 -4.84 0.92
C ILE A 227 -24.26 -4.90 -0.60
N GLY A 228 -23.90 -6.08 -1.14
CA GLY A 228 -23.66 -6.30 -2.56
C GLY A 228 -22.29 -5.81 -3.04
N CYS A 229 -21.31 -5.64 -2.12
CA CYS A 229 -19.96 -5.19 -2.47
C CYS A 229 -18.89 -5.97 -1.68
N ASN A 230 -17.64 -5.80 -2.11
CA ASN A 230 -16.48 -6.31 -1.39
C ASN A 230 -16.30 -5.54 -0.08
N SER A 231 -15.97 -6.25 0.99
CA SER A 231 -15.68 -5.68 2.31
C SER A 231 -14.34 -6.15 2.81
N SER A 232 -13.63 -5.29 3.52
CA SER A 232 -12.38 -5.62 4.20
C SER A 232 -12.34 -4.97 5.57
N ILE A 233 -12.36 -5.78 6.62
CA ILE A 233 -12.43 -5.34 8.01
C ILE A 233 -11.20 -5.76 8.79
N THR A 234 -10.76 -4.94 9.73
CA THR A 234 -9.70 -5.29 10.68
C THR A 234 -10.25 -6.14 11.80
N ILE A 235 -9.70 -7.35 11.99
CA ILE A 235 -9.95 -8.18 13.16
C ILE A 235 -9.10 -7.62 14.29
N LYS A 236 -9.77 -6.99 15.25
CA LYS A 236 -9.12 -6.31 16.38
C LYS A 236 -8.61 -7.32 17.40
N TYR A 237 -7.62 -6.93 18.17
CA TYR A 237 -7.24 -7.66 19.37
C TYR A 237 -8.28 -7.38 20.49
N PRO A 238 -8.81 -8.38 21.20
CA PRO A 238 -8.41 -9.80 21.24
C PRO A 238 -9.28 -10.76 20.37
N ASP A 239 -9.94 -10.30 19.32
CA ASP A 239 -11.01 -11.03 18.60
C ASP A 239 -10.46 -12.09 17.61
N TYR A 240 -9.26 -12.61 17.83
CA TYR A 240 -8.73 -13.73 17.03
C TYR A 240 -7.98 -14.75 17.89
N ILE A 241 -8.01 -16.00 17.42
CA ILE A 241 -7.25 -17.12 18.02
C ILE A 241 -6.51 -17.83 16.89
N VAL A 242 -5.20 -18.07 17.10
CA VAL A 242 -4.34 -18.77 16.15
C VAL A 242 -3.25 -19.55 16.88
N ASN A 243 -2.88 -20.69 16.33
CA ASN A 243 -1.81 -21.48 16.92
C ASN A 243 -0.44 -20.83 16.68
N GLN A 244 0.33 -20.60 17.73
CA GLN A 244 1.67 -20.00 17.68
C GLN A 244 2.72 -20.83 16.91
N GLN A 245 2.48 -22.11 16.68
CA GLN A 245 3.36 -23.00 15.92
C GLN A 245 3.10 -22.97 14.41
N THR A 246 2.13 -22.16 13.95
CA THR A 246 1.83 -21.98 12.52
C THR A 246 3.03 -21.34 11.81
N GLU A 247 3.40 -21.88 10.64
CA GLU A 247 4.51 -21.31 9.84
C GLU A 247 4.06 -20.10 8.99
N SER A 248 2.90 -20.20 8.37
CA SER A 248 2.34 -19.15 7.47
C SER A 248 0.82 -19.22 7.43
N MET A 249 0.15 -18.15 6.97
CA MET A 249 -1.30 -18.15 6.80
C MET A 249 -1.80 -19.19 5.80
N GLU A 250 -1.02 -19.47 4.77
CA GLU A 250 -1.35 -20.47 3.74
C GLU A 250 -1.32 -21.90 4.29
N LYS A 251 -0.47 -22.15 5.30
CA LYS A 251 -0.35 -23.44 5.99
C LYS A 251 -1.09 -23.50 7.32
N CYS A 252 -1.87 -22.46 7.65
CA CYS A 252 -2.59 -22.38 8.91
C CYS A 252 -3.69 -23.43 8.95
N LEU A 253 -3.62 -24.32 9.95
CA LEU A 253 -4.62 -25.38 10.14
C LEU A 253 -5.90 -24.86 10.80
N SER A 254 -5.77 -23.83 11.66
CA SER A 254 -6.89 -23.22 12.35
C SER A 254 -6.59 -21.74 12.59
N PHE A 255 -7.46 -20.88 12.08
CA PHE A 255 -7.55 -19.47 12.45
C PHE A 255 -8.99 -19.18 12.83
N ILE A 256 -9.25 -18.62 14.00
CA ILE A 256 -10.59 -18.35 14.51
C ILE A 256 -10.77 -16.84 14.68
N HIS A 257 -11.83 -16.32 14.08
CA HIS A 257 -12.33 -14.97 14.30
C HIS A 257 -13.48 -15.02 15.31
N ILE A 258 -13.36 -14.26 16.38
CA ILE A 258 -14.38 -14.12 17.41
C ILE A 258 -15.31 -12.99 16.99
N MET A 259 -16.60 -13.31 16.85
CA MET A 259 -17.62 -12.35 16.44
C MET A 259 -18.71 -12.27 17.49
N ASN A 260 -19.16 -11.06 17.78
CA ASN A 260 -20.27 -10.80 18.68
C ASN A 260 -21.41 -10.20 17.87
N PHE A 261 -22.57 -10.89 17.86
CA PHE A 261 -23.75 -10.45 17.15
C PHE A 261 -24.94 -10.28 18.08
N SER A 262 -25.69 -9.20 17.84
CA SER A 262 -27.00 -9.02 18.44
C SER A 262 -28.00 -10.04 17.88
N LYS A 263 -29.08 -10.27 18.57
CA LYS A 263 -30.17 -11.15 18.10
C LYS A 263 -30.71 -10.72 16.73
N SER A 264 -30.89 -9.44 16.52
CA SER A 264 -31.37 -8.87 15.25
C SER A 264 -30.42 -9.17 14.07
N GLU A 265 -29.12 -9.04 14.27
CA GLU A 265 -28.13 -9.35 13.24
C GLU A 265 -28.03 -10.85 12.93
N TYR A 266 -28.25 -11.70 13.95
CA TYR A 266 -28.34 -13.13 13.76
C TYR A 266 -29.59 -13.47 12.93
N GLU A 267 -30.78 -12.97 13.31
CA GLU A 267 -32.06 -13.22 12.61
C GLU A 267 -32.00 -12.71 11.15
N ALA A 268 -31.31 -11.60 10.88
CA ALA A 268 -31.12 -11.11 9.53
C ALA A 268 -30.33 -12.12 8.67
N ARG A 269 -29.28 -12.76 9.23
CA ARG A 269 -28.47 -13.77 8.53
C ARG A 269 -29.25 -15.08 8.31
N VAL A 270 -30.08 -15.49 9.26
CA VAL A 270 -30.96 -16.64 9.13
C VAL A 270 -32.02 -16.36 8.04
N SER A 271 -32.63 -15.17 8.06
CA SER A 271 -33.61 -14.77 7.03
C SER A 271 -33.03 -14.69 5.63
N ALA A 272 -31.75 -14.34 5.51
CA ALA A 272 -31.01 -14.32 4.24
C ALA A 272 -30.59 -15.73 3.76
N GLY A 273 -30.87 -16.80 4.55
CA GLY A 273 -30.47 -18.17 4.26
C GLY A 273 -28.94 -18.38 4.27
N ILE A 274 -28.23 -17.60 5.07
CA ILE A 274 -26.79 -17.72 5.23
C ILE A 274 -26.46 -18.60 6.43
N TRP A 275 -27.25 -18.51 7.51
CA TRP A 275 -27.07 -19.25 8.77
C TRP A 275 -28.27 -20.14 9.04
N SER A 276 -28.01 -21.30 9.65
CA SER A 276 -29.03 -22.18 10.14
C SER A 276 -29.66 -21.62 11.42
N GLU A 277 -30.95 -21.88 11.61
CA GLU A 277 -31.68 -21.46 12.80
C GLU A 277 -31.29 -22.33 14.00
N ILE A 278 -30.87 -21.68 15.08
CA ILE A 278 -30.57 -22.31 16.38
C ILE A 278 -31.20 -21.48 17.51
N ASP A 279 -31.43 -22.11 18.66
CA ASP A 279 -31.83 -21.38 19.86
C ASP A 279 -30.65 -20.58 20.40
N ILE A 280 -30.74 -19.24 20.34
CA ILE A 280 -29.75 -18.30 20.92
C ILE A 280 -30.28 -17.76 22.25
N TYR A 281 -29.38 -17.51 23.20
CA TYR A 281 -29.76 -16.99 24.51
C TYR A 281 -30.26 -15.53 24.39
N THR A 282 -31.39 -15.26 25.06
CA THR A 282 -31.94 -13.92 25.25
C THR A 282 -31.90 -13.52 26.71
N LYS A 283 -31.91 -12.24 27.01
CA LYS A 283 -31.86 -11.69 28.38
C LYS A 283 -33.06 -12.19 29.24
N ASP A 284 -34.17 -12.51 28.60
CA ASP A 284 -35.40 -12.97 29.24
C ASP A 284 -35.33 -14.44 29.73
N ASP A 285 -34.39 -15.24 29.17
CA ASP A 285 -34.22 -16.65 29.53
C ASP A 285 -33.43 -16.87 30.83
N LYS A 286 -32.81 -15.81 31.40
CA LYS A 286 -32.05 -15.88 32.68
C LYS A 286 -32.96 -16.06 33.93
N GLY A 287 -34.30 -16.20 33.74
CA GLY A 287 -35.27 -16.22 34.86
C GLY A 287 -35.31 -17.53 35.69
N ASP A 288 -34.77 -18.66 35.22
CA ASP A 288 -35.02 -19.94 35.90
C ASP A 288 -33.89 -20.98 35.94
N ALA A 289 -32.70 -20.67 35.42
CA ALA A 289 -31.57 -21.60 35.50
C ALA A 289 -30.62 -21.18 36.61
N GLY A 290 -30.75 -21.85 37.76
CA GLY A 290 -29.83 -21.72 38.87
C GLY A 290 -28.37 -21.95 38.46
N SER A 291 -27.53 -21.00 38.78
CA SER A 291 -26.10 -21.11 39.06
C SER A 291 -25.29 -22.19 38.31
N ASN A 292 -25.20 -22.12 37.02
CA ASN A 292 -24.01 -22.56 36.31
C ASN A 292 -23.61 -21.39 35.40
N GLU A 293 -22.71 -20.55 35.91
CA GLU A 293 -22.00 -19.55 35.11
C GLU A 293 -21.29 -20.30 33.97
N ALA A 294 -21.87 -20.27 32.79
CA ALA A 294 -21.15 -20.63 31.58
C ALA A 294 -20.02 -19.57 31.45
N GLU A 295 -18.78 -19.99 31.72
CA GLU A 295 -17.57 -19.20 31.55
C GLU A 295 -17.46 -18.72 30.09
N GLY A 296 -18.14 -17.68 29.73
CA GLY A 296 -18.14 -17.18 28.37
C GLY A 296 -19.08 -16.01 28.09
N ALA A 297 -19.99 -15.69 28.99
CA ALA A 297 -20.79 -14.48 28.91
C ALA A 297 -20.06 -13.35 29.60
N ASP A 298 -19.34 -12.55 28.81
CA ASP A 298 -18.73 -11.31 29.29
C ASP A 298 -19.84 -10.40 29.79
N SER A 299 -19.80 -10.05 31.08
CA SER A 299 -20.89 -9.39 31.83
C SER A 299 -21.11 -7.92 31.44
N SER A 300 -20.41 -7.44 30.40
CA SER A 300 -20.48 -6.05 29.93
C SER A 300 -21.38 -5.84 28.71
N ASP A 301 -21.77 -6.90 27.98
CA ASP A 301 -22.59 -6.75 26.76
C ASP A 301 -23.79 -7.70 26.80
N ASP A 302 -24.79 -7.30 27.57
CA ASP A 302 -25.99 -8.09 27.91
C ASP A 302 -26.88 -8.56 26.74
N ASN A 303 -26.54 -8.21 25.46
CA ASN A 303 -27.36 -8.50 24.29
C ASN A 303 -26.61 -9.16 23.10
N CYS A 304 -25.34 -9.49 23.23
CA CYS A 304 -24.57 -10.08 22.13
C CYS A 304 -24.29 -11.57 22.34
N ASN A 305 -24.53 -12.37 21.30
CA ASN A 305 -24.15 -13.78 21.26
C ASN A 305 -22.78 -13.92 20.60
N LYS A 306 -21.91 -14.72 21.22
CA LYS A 306 -20.55 -14.97 20.76
C LYS A 306 -20.49 -16.13 19.78
N PHE A 307 -19.87 -15.89 18.63
CA PHE A 307 -19.66 -16.88 17.58
C PHE A 307 -18.17 -17.02 17.28
N TYR A 308 -17.73 -18.25 17.01
CA TYR A 308 -16.41 -18.55 16.45
C TYR A 308 -16.55 -18.85 14.96
N GLU A 309 -15.86 -18.12 14.13
CA GLU A 309 -15.71 -18.38 12.71
C GLU A 309 -14.31 -18.95 12.47
N GLN A 310 -14.24 -20.26 12.34
CA GLN A 310 -12.98 -20.97 12.10
C GLN A 310 -12.71 -21.11 10.62
N TYR A 311 -11.50 -20.74 10.22
CA TYR A 311 -10.91 -21.02 8.91
C TYR A 311 -10.03 -22.25 9.07
N GLY A 312 -10.57 -23.40 8.79
CA GLY A 312 -9.96 -24.69 9.11
C GLY A 312 -9.98 -25.67 7.94
N TRP A 313 -9.61 -26.89 8.25
CA TRP A 313 -9.59 -28.03 7.36
C TRP A 313 -10.51 -29.11 7.91
N LEU A 314 -11.28 -29.75 7.07
CA LEU A 314 -12.28 -30.73 7.47
C LEU A 314 -12.51 -31.73 6.33
N ASP A 315 -12.55 -33.02 6.66
CA ASP A 315 -12.96 -34.09 5.74
C ASP A 315 -14.49 -34.22 5.80
N LEU A 316 -15.17 -33.59 4.84
CA LEU A 316 -16.65 -33.68 4.76
C LEU A 316 -17.14 -34.85 3.95
N ASP A 317 -16.35 -35.40 3.05
CA ASP A 317 -16.75 -36.50 2.19
C ASP A 317 -16.23 -37.86 2.66
N GLU A 318 -15.45 -37.88 3.76
CA GLU A 318 -14.94 -39.08 4.43
C GLU A 318 -14.00 -39.91 3.53
N ASP A 319 -13.26 -39.23 2.66
CA ASP A 319 -12.25 -39.85 1.79
C ASP A 319 -10.86 -39.96 2.43
N GLY A 320 -10.66 -39.31 3.58
CA GLY A 320 -9.41 -39.31 4.36
C GLY A 320 -8.49 -38.15 4.00
N VAL A 321 -8.96 -37.18 3.24
CA VAL A 321 -8.22 -35.94 2.91
C VAL A 321 -9.03 -34.75 3.39
N ASP A 322 -8.37 -33.83 4.12
CA ASP A 322 -9.01 -32.63 4.62
C ASP A 322 -9.06 -31.54 3.54
N GLU A 323 -10.20 -30.90 3.34
CA GLU A 323 -10.36 -29.71 2.52
C GLU A 323 -10.56 -28.44 3.35
N PRO A 324 -10.28 -27.25 2.76
CA PRO A 324 -10.43 -26.00 3.48
C PRO A 324 -11.88 -25.52 3.52
N TYR A 325 -12.42 -25.28 4.76
CA TYR A 325 -13.75 -24.75 5.00
C TYR A 325 -13.74 -23.56 5.96
N ILE A 326 -14.83 -22.82 5.96
CA ILE A 326 -15.16 -21.78 6.94
C ILE A 326 -16.33 -22.33 7.77
N ILE A 327 -16.10 -22.50 9.07
CA ILE A 327 -17.05 -23.10 10.01
C ILE A 327 -17.45 -22.05 11.03
N THR A 328 -18.74 -21.75 11.16
CA THR A 328 -19.23 -20.81 12.16
C THR A 328 -20.01 -21.55 13.22
N VAL A 329 -19.62 -21.36 14.49
CA VAL A 329 -20.18 -22.06 15.65
C VAL A 329 -20.64 -21.06 16.70
N HIS A 330 -21.82 -21.23 17.25
CA HIS A 330 -22.28 -20.47 18.42
C HIS A 330 -21.63 -21.05 19.69
N VAL A 331 -20.86 -20.22 20.40
CA VAL A 331 -19.98 -20.67 21.49
C VAL A 331 -20.79 -21.29 22.64
N ALA A 332 -21.90 -20.66 23.07
CA ALA A 332 -22.66 -21.09 24.23
C ALA A 332 -23.41 -22.43 24.01
N THR A 333 -23.93 -22.66 22.81
CA THR A 333 -24.68 -23.90 22.48
C THR A 333 -23.81 -24.94 21.78
N GLN A 334 -22.60 -24.58 21.36
CA GLN A 334 -21.68 -25.44 20.59
C GLN A 334 -22.24 -25.92 19.26
N LYS A 335 -23.32 -25.27 18.77
CA LYS A 335 -23.97 -25.63 17.51
C LYS A 335 -23.34 -24.92 16.33
N VAL A 336 -23.15 -25.65 15.25
CA VAL A 336 -22.69 -25.10 13.96
C VAL A 336 -23.87 -24.38 13.31
N VAL A 337 -23.68 -23.14 12.92
CA VAL A 337 -24.66 -22.32 12.20
C VAL A 337 -24.38 -22.23 10.71
N ARG A 338 -23.09 -22.37 10.31
CA ARG A 338 -22.71 -22.31 8.90
C ARG A 338 -21.46 -23.13 8.62
N ILE A 339 -21.43 -23.79 7.47
CA ILE A 339 -20.22 -24.33 6.84
C ILE A 339 -20.22 -23.81 5.40
N ALA A 340 -19.09 -23.24 4.97
CA ALA A 340 -18.91 -22.75 3.61
C ALA A 340 -17.55 -23.21 3.06
N ALA A 341 -17.48 -23.53 1.76
CA ALA A 341 -16.24 -23.88 1.10
C ALA A 341 -15.29 -22.68 1.06
N ARG A 342 -14.00 -22.91 1.37
CA ARG A 342 -12.92 -21.92 1.26
C ARG A 342 -12.03 -22.22 0.05
N PHE A 343 -12.62 -22.72 -1.00
CA PHE A 343 -11.98 -23.05 -2.27
C PHE A 343 -12.88 -22.70 -3.44
N ALA A 344 -12.31 -22.58 -4.61
CA ALA A 344 -13.01 -22.31 -5.87
C ALA A 344 -12.43 -23.20 -6.98
N GLU A 345 -13.03 -23.16 -8.16
CA GLU A 345 -12.63 -23.99 -9.29
C GLU A 345 -11.15 -23.80 -9.69
N ASP A 346 -10.63 -22.60 -9.53
CA ASP A 346 -9.24 -22.23 -9.82
C ASP A 346 -8.23 -22.71 -8.77
N THR A 347 -8.68 -23.06 -7.56
CA THR A 347 -7.84 -23.54 -6.46
C THR A 347 -7.84 -25.07 -6.32
N ILE A 348 -8.69 -25.79 -7.07
CA ILE A 348 -8.69 -27.24 -7.14
C ILE A 348 -7.62 -27.67 -8.16
N TYR A 349 -6.60 -28.39 -7.69
CA TYR A 349 -5.56 -28.94 -8.55
C TYR A 349 -5.91 -30.34 -8.99
N THR A 350 -6.03 -30.54 -10.30
CA THR A 350 -6.36 -31.80 -10.92
C THR A 350 -5.25 -32.30 -11.82
N SER A 351 -5.12 -33.61 -11.96
CA SER A 351 -4.35 -34.23 -13.05
C SER A 351 -5.34 -34.81 -14.08
N PHE A 352 -4.97 -34.73 -15.34
CA PHE A 352 -5.73 -35.30 -16.44
C PHE A 352 -4.79 -36.26 -17.21
N GLU A 353 -5.17 -37.53 -17.37
CA GLU A 353 -4.39 -38.56 -18.11
C GLU A 353 -2.90 -38.62 -17.65
N ASP A 354 -2.64 -38.74 -16.34
CA ASP A 354 -1.28 -38.75 -15.75
C ASP A 354 -0.41 -37.52 -16.05
N GLY A 355 -1.06 -36.41 -16.40
CA GLY A 355 -0.42 -35.12 -16.60
C GLY A 355 0.09 -34.48 -15.29
N ARG A 356 0.84 -33.37 -15.41
CA ARG A 356 1.26 -32.59 -14.23
C ARG A 356 0.04 -31.97 -13.56
N PRO A 357 -0.03 -31.98 -12.21
CA PRO A 357 -1.10 -31.30 -11.49
C PRO A 357 -1.17 -29.83 -11.84
N MET A 358 -2.36 -29.35 -12.24
CA MET A 358 -2.62 -27.96 -12.54
C MET A 358 -4.01 -27.56 -12.08
N PRO A 359 -4.31 -26.26 -11.87
CA PRO A 359 -5.66 -25.79 -11.55
C PRO A 359 -6.70 -26.30 -12.55
N PHE A 360 -7.86 -26.72 -12.06
CA PHE A 360 -8.92 -27.35 -12.87
C PHE A 360 -9.30 -26.53 -14.11
N LEU A 361 -9.52 -25.23 -13.96
CA LEU A 361 -9.82 -24.35 -15.10
C LEU A 361 -8.70 -24.31 -16.16
N LYS A 362 -7.44 -24.34 -15.72
CA LYS A 362 -6.30 -24.43 -16.66
C LYS A 362 -6.23 -25.80 -17.34
N ALA A 363 -6.53 -26.87 -16.63
CA ALA A 363 -6.59 -28.20 -17.20
C ALA A 363 -7.71 -28.33 -18.24
N GLN A 364 -8.87 -27.74 -18.01
CA GLN A 364 -9.96 -27.67 -18.99
C GLN A 364 -9.56 -26.88 -20.26
N ARG A 365 -8.94 -25.70 -20.08
CA ARG A 365 -8.46 -24.90 -21.22
C ARG A 365 -7.42 -25.67 -22.04
N ALA A 366 -6.46 -26.30 -21.40
CA ALA A 366 -5.46 -27.10 -22.07
C ALA A 366 -6.06 -28.28 -22.85
N ARG A 367 -7.12 -28.94 -22.29
CA ARG A 367 -7.88 -29.99 -22.97
C ARG A 367 -8.58 -29.44 -24.21
N ILE A 368 -9.25 -28.28 -24.08
CA ILE A 368 -9.93 -27.62 -25.22
C ILE A 368 -8.92 -27.22 -26.32
N GLU A 369 -7.77 -26.67 -25.94
CA GLU A 369 -6.72 -26.31 -26.91
C GLU A 369 -6.15 -27.55 -27.62
N LYS A 370 -5.94 -28.66 -26.90
CA LYS A 370 -5.52 -29.92 -27.48
C LYS A 370 -6.52 -30.45 -28.49
N ILE A 371 -7.84 -30.43 -28.13
CA ILE A 371 -8.92 -30.85 -29.04
C ILE A 371 -8.98 -29.93 -30.29
N LYS A 372 -8.76 -28.63 -30.14
CA LYS A 372 -8.70 -27.70 -31.29
C LYS A 372 -7.52 -28.00 -32.20
N ALA A 373 -6.34 -28.30 -31.63
CA ALA A 373 -5.14 -28.65 -32.40
C ALA A 373 -5.32 -29.97 -33.17
N ASP A 374 -5.81 -30.99 -32.46
CA ASP A 374 -6.07 -32.32 -33.07
C ASP A 374 -7.17 -32.22 -34.16
N ALA A 375 -8.22 -31.44 -33.95
CA ALA A 375 -9.25 -31.23 -34.96
C ALA A 375 -8.75 -30.46 -36.20
N THR A 376 -7.79 -29.56 -36.01
CA THR A 376 -7.15 -28.82 -37.11
C THR A 376 -6.26 -29.74 -37.94
N GLU A 377 -5.51 -30.64 -37.29
CA GLU A 377 -4.68 -31.62 -37.97
C GLU A 377 -5.52 -32.64 -38.76
N LEU A 378 -6.67 -33.06 -38.21
CA LEU A 378 -7.57 -34.04 -38.81
C LEU A 378 -8.61 -33.44 -39.76
N ASN A 379 -8.69 -32.12 -39.89
CA ASN A 379 -9.65 -31.39 -40.69
C ASN A 379 -11.12 -31.73 -40.35
N VAL A 380 -11.42 -31.97 -39.06
CA VAL A 380 -12.74 -32.29 -38.50
C VAL A 380 -13.26 -31.14 -37.64
N THR A 381 -14.56 -30.95 -37.60
CA THR A 381 -15.18 -29.98 -36.65
C THR A 381 -14.99 -30.45 -35.19
N PRO A 382 -14.37 -29.66 -34.31
CA PRO A 382 -14.13 -30.09 -32.93
C PRO A 382 -15.46 -30.20 -32.16
N GLU A 383 -15.69 -31.31 -31.49
CA GLU A 383 -16.70 -31.45 -30.45
C GLU A 383 -16.06 -31.12 -29.11
N PHE A 384 -16.54 -30.07 -28.45
CA PHE A 384 -16.07 -29.66 -27.14
C PHE A 384 -16.82 -30.40 -26.04
N PRO A 385 -16.13 -30.91 -25.00
CA PRO A 385 -16.78 -31.48 -23.84
C PRO A 385 -17.60 -30.39 -23.10
N ASP A 386 -18.66 -30.84 -22.41
CA ASP A 386 -19.43 -29.93 -21.56
C ASP A 386 -18.47 -29.28 -20.52
N PRO A 387 -18.55 -27.98 -20.26
CA PRO A 387 -17.77 -27.33 -19.19
C PRO A 387 -17.95 -27.98 -17.80
N LYS A 388 -19.05 -28.71 -17.59
CA LYS A 388 -19.33 -29.46 -16.35
C LYS A 388 -18.84 -30.91 -16.39
N ASP A 389 -18.22 -31.36 -17.49
CA ASP A 389 -17.71 -32.73 -17.59
C ASP A 389 -16.42 -32.88 -16.76
N THR A 390 -16.52 -33.61 -15.67
CA THR A 390 -15.43 -33.90 -14.73
C THR A 390 -14.74 -35.22 -15.06
N THR A 391 -15.17 -35.94 -16.10
CA THR A 391 -14.67 -37.26 -16.45
C THR A 391 -13.19 -37.24 -16.83
N GLY A 392 -12.40 -38.05 -16.16
CA GLY A 392 -10.93 -38.20 -16.43
C GLY A 392 -10.08 -37.20 -15.66
N TYR A 393 -10.65 -36.36 -14.81
CA TYR A 393 -9.89 -35.52 -13.89
C TYR A 393 -9.77 -36.19 -12.53
N GLU A 394 -8.55 -36.33 -12.04
CA GLU A 394 -8.28 -36.76 -10.66
C GLU A 394 -7.89 -35.56 -9.83
N VAL A 395 -8.54 -35.35 -8.67
CA VAL A 395 -8.20 -34.30 -7.73
C VAL A 395 -6.92 -34.71 -7.00
N VAL A 396 -5.90 -33.85 -7.08
CA VAL A 396 -4.61 -34.07 -6.41
C VAL A 396 -4.58 -33.37 -5.07
N ARG A 397 -5.08 -32.12 -5.02
CA ARG A 397 -5.19 -31.33 -3.80
C ARG A 397 -6.12 -30.15 -3.99
N VAL A 398 -6.67 -29.65 -2.90
CA VAL A 398 -7.46 -28.42 -2.84
C VAL A 398 -6.66 -27.37 -2.08
N MET A 399 -6.46 -26.20 -2.66
CA MET A 399 -5.78 -25.08 -2.00
C MET A 399 -6.81 -24.13 -1.41
N PRO A 400 -6.55 -23.57 -0.21
CA PRO A 400 -7.44 -22.62 0.39
C PRO A 400 -7.42 -21.29 -0.36
N ARG A 401 -8.58 -20.68 -0.54
CA ARG A 401 -8.70 -19.31 -1.00
C ARG A 401 -8.27 -18.36 0.10
N GLY A 402 -7.53 -17.31 -0.27
CA GLY A 402 -7.15 -16.27 0.67
C GLY A 402 -8.38 -15.47 1.14
N VAL A 403 -8.52 -15.32 2.45
CA VAL A 403 -9.57 -14.48 3.07
C VAL A 403 -8.96 -13.60 4.15
N ILE A 404 -7.97 -14.12 4.87
CA ILE A 404 -7.33 -13.45 5.99
C ILE A 404 -5.91 -13.01 5.59
N THR A 405 -5.62 -11.75 5.80
CA THR A 405 -4.28 -11.17 5.62
C THR A 405 -3.67 -10.83 6.97
N LYS A 406 -2.46 -11.34 7.22
CA LYS A 406 -1.68 -11.02 8.42
C LYS A 406 -0.89 -9.71 8.21
N TYR A 407 -1.02 -8.79 9.15
CA TYR A 407 -0.22 -7.60 9.29
C TYR A 407 0.69 -7.74 10.50
N GLY A 408 1.99 -7.82 10.29
CA GLY A 408 2.98 -8.00 11.34
C GLY A 408 4.00 -6.87 11.34
N LEU A 409 4.37 -6.40 12.54
CA LEU A 409 5.33 -5.33 12.69
C LEU A 409 6.77 -5.85 12.71
N ILE A 410 7.15 -6.56 13.76
CA ILE A 410 8.50 -7.09 13.98
C ILE A 410 8.40 -8.59 14.13
N PRO A 411 9.15 -9.39 13.35
CA PRO A 411 9.14 -10.84 13.48
C PRO A 411 9.52 -11.27 14.90
N SER A 412 8.83 -12.27 15.42
CA SER A 412 9.21 -12.84 16.71
C SER A 412 10.62 -13.46 16.63
N PHE A 413 11.43 -13.23 17.67
CA PHE A 413 12.82 -13.73 17.72
C PHE A 413 12.90 -15.24 17.95
N ASP A 414 11.86 -15.84 18.49
CA ASP A 414 11.74 -17.29 18.75
C ASP A 414 11.07 -18.05 17.59
N GLY A 415 10.71 -17.35 16.51
CA GLY A 415 10.10 -17.95 15.33
C GLY A 415 8.62 -18.27 15.49
N THR A 416 7.96 -17.81 16.55
CA THR A 416 6.51 -17.95 16.71
C THR A 416 5.73 -17.19 15.64
N PHE A 417 4.50 -17.63 15.36
CA PHE A 417 3.69 -17.07 14.28
C PHE A 417 3.31 -15.60 14.52
N LEU A 418 2.95 -15.25 15.76
CA LEU A 418 2.57 -13.89 16.09
C LEU A 418 3.81 -13.00 16.22
N ASP A 419 3.83 -11.92 15.50
CA ASP A 419 4.88 -10.91 15.52
C ASP A 419 4.77 -10.07 16.80
N ILE A 420 5.85 -9.39 17.18
CA ILE A 420 5.95 -8.63 18.41
C ILE A 420 5.74 -7.13 18.18
N GLY A 421 5.12 -6.47 19.16
CA GLY A 421 4.96 -5.02 19.21
C GLY A 421 6.04 -4.33 20.05
N PHE A 422 5.94 -3.02 20.16
CA PHE A 422 6.91 -2.19 20.90
C PHE A 422 7.01 -2.53 22.38
N TYR A 423 5.91 -2.97 23.00
CA TYR A 423 5.97 -3.36 24.41
C TYR A 423 6.87 -4.59 24.65
N HIS A 424 6.92 -5.53 23.73
CA HIS A 424 7.82 -6.69 23.86
C HIS A 424 9.31 -6.28 23.91
N ILE A 425 9.66 -5.14 23.30
CA ILE A 425 11.03 -4.63 23.25
C ILE A 425 11.30 -3.65 24.40
N LEU A 426 10.37 -2.72 24.60
CA LEU A 426 10.53 -1.61 25.54
C LEU A 426 9.95 -1.88 26.94
N GLY A 427 9.11 -2.89 27.07
CA GLY A 427 8.29 -3.11 28.27
C GLY A 427 9.11 -3.15 29.55
N ALA A 428 10.21 -3.90 29.57
CA ALA A 428 11.08 -3.98 30.74
C ALA A 428 11.68 -2.62 31.13
N THR A 429 12.11 -1.83 30.14
CA THR A 429 12.69 -0.49 30.36
C THR A 429 11.62 0.48 30.84
N VAL A 430 10.45 0.50 30.22
CA VAL A 430 9.32 1.38 30.58
C VAL A 430 8.81 1.05 31.98
N MET A 431 8.68 -0.23 32.33
CA MET A 431 8.33 -0.66 33.69
C MET A 431 9.37 -0.22 34.71
N GLY A 432 10.66 -0.30 34.36
CA GLY A 432 11.74 0.20 35.19
C GLY A 432 11.65 1.70 35.45
N VAL A 433 11.39 2.49 34.41
CA VAL A 433 11.17 3.95 34.52
C VAL A 433 9.97 4.25 35.41
N ASN A 434 8.82 3.61 35.16
CA ASN A 434 7.61 3.80 35.94
C ASN A 434 7.84 3.46 37.43
N LYS A 435 8.49 2.35 37.71
CA LYS A 435 8.77 1.94 39.07
C LYS A 435 9.70 2.93 39.80
N THR A 436 10.82 3.31 39.18
CA THR A 436 11.76 4.26 39.79
C THR A 436 11.12 5.64 39.97
N ALA A 437 10.33 6.11 39.03
CA ALA A 437 9.57 7.38 39.14
C ALA A 437 8.56 7.31 40.30
N ASN A 438 7.81 6.22 40.42
CA ASN A 438 6.84 6.02 41.52
C ASN A 438 7.51 5.93 42.86
N ASP A 439 8.65 5.25 42.97
CA ASP A 439 9.43 5.17 44.21
C ASP A 439 9.98 6.55 44.62
N LEU A 440 10.44 7.36 43.68
CA LEU A 440 10.86 8.76 43.93
C LEU A 440 9.69 9.66 44.38
N LEU A 441 8.52 9.54 43.73
CA LEU A 441 7.32 10.30 44.12
C LEU A 441 6.83 9.90 45.51
N ASN A 442 6.82 8.59 45.83
CA ASN A 442 6.44 8.06 47.14
C ASN A 442 7.44 8.48 48.22
N ALA A 443 8.75 8.38 47.94
CA ALA A 443 9.79 8.85 48.85
C ALA A 443 9.68 10.37 49.12
N GLY A 444 9.44 11.17 48.09
CA GLY A 444 9.19 12.59 48.20
C GLY A 444 7.94 12.92 49.04
N THR A 445 6.87 12.16 48.84
CA THR A 445 5.63 12.30 49.61
C THR A 445 5.86 11.99 51.09
N LEU A 446 6.55 10.87 51.39
CA LEU A 446 6.90 10.49 52.77
C LEU A 446 7.82 11.50 53.41
N TYR A 447 8.85 11.98 52.70
CA TYR A 447 9.79 12.99 53.20
C TYR A 447 9.09 14.32 53.56
N ASN A 448 8.08 14.73 52.77
CA ASN A 448 7.31 15.94 53.01
C ASN A 448 6.20 15.75 54.08
N GLN A 449 5.88 14.52 54.47
CA GLN A 449 4.90 14.28 55.52
C GLN A 449 5.48 14.65 56.87
N ASN A 450 4.90 15.67 57.47
CA ASN A 450 5.19 16.07 58.85
C ASN A 450 4.44 15.15 59.80
N GLY A 451 5.07 14.05 60.20
CA GLY A 451 4.52 13.12 61.19
C GLY A 451 5.62 12.56 62.07
N GLY A 452 5.25 11.92 63.13
CA GLY A 452 6.20 11.31 64.08
C GLY A 452 5.50 10.56 65.22
N VAL A 453 6.31 10.07 66.11
CA VAL A 453 5.83 9.44 67.34
C VAL A 453 5.88 10.48 68.47
N ILE A 454 4.80 10.60 69.18
CA ILE A 454 4.67 11.48 70.31
C ILE A 454 4.62 10.61 71.59
N SER A 455 5.40 10.97 72.60
CA SER A 455 5.38 10.26 73.87
C SER A 455 4.01 10.44 74.56
N SER A 456 3.54 9.43 75.25
CA SER A 456 2.34 9.44 76.11
C SER A 456 2.30 10.60 77.13
N ASP A 457 3.47 11.11 77.49
CA ASP A 457 3.60 12.22 78.45
C ASP A 457 3.39 13.61 77.81
N PHE A 458 3.24 13.64 76.51
CA PHE A 458 3.00 14.91 75.76
C PHE A 458 1.58 15.38 75.95
N LYS A 459 1.39 16.43 76.78
CA LYS A 459 0.08 17.06 77.01
C LYS A 459 -0.02 18.40 76.29
N LEU A 460 -1.01 18.49 75.39
CA LEU A 460 -1.41 19.75 74.73
C LEU A 460 -2.44 20.47 75.61
N LYS A 461 -2.36 21.82 75.69
CA LYS A 461 -3.41 22.63 76.25
C LYS A 461 -4.57 22.72 75.27
N GLY A 462 -5.71 22.13 75.60
CA GLY A 462 -6.89 22.08 74.78
C GLY A 462 -7.39 20.68 74.52
N ASN A 463 -8.06 20.43 73.37
CA ASN A 463 -8.68 19.16 73.00
C ASN A 463 -7.68 18.01 72.65
N GLY A 464 -6.39 18.19 72.82
CA GLY A 464 -5.41 17.16 72.52
C GLY A 464 -5.07 16.98 71.04
N GLU A 465 -5.62 17.70 70.16
CA GLU A 465 -5.36 17.67 68.73
C GLU A 465 -4.26 18.64 68.30
N ILE A 466 -3.30 18.16 67.50
CA ILE A 466 -2.25 18.98 66.91
C ILE A 466 -2.83 19.60 65.61
N THR A 467 -3.08 20.90 65.64
CA THR A 467 -3.52 21.65 64.45
C THR A 467 -2.30 22.14 63.69
N ILE A 468 -2.10 21.58 62.48
CA ILE A 468 -1.05 22.02 61.55
C ILE A 468 -1.64 23.07 60.61
N GLY A 469 -1.01 24.22 60.56
CA GLY A 469 -1.44 25.31 59.66
C GLY A 469 -0.46 26.48 59.67
N ASN A 470 -0.40 27.26 58.62
CA ASN A 470 0.49 28.42 58.49
C ASN A 470 0.21 29.45 59.61
N GLY A 471 1.25 29.72 60.38
CA GLY A 471 1.17 30.72 61.47
C GLY A 471 0.46 30.27 62.73
N ARG A 472 0.14 29.01 62.92
CA ARG A 472 -0.49 28.47 64.14
C ARG A 472 0.56 27.82 65.03
N PHE A 473 0.57 28.17 66.33
CA PHE A 473 1.40 27.62 67.35
C PHE A 473 0.53 26.83 68.31
N ASN A 474 0.88 25.54 68.53
CA ASN A 474 0.25 24.71 69.54
C ASN A 474 0.96 24.92 70.91
N GLN A 475 0.21 25.20 72.00
CA GLN A 475 0.77 25.34 73.31
C GLN A 475 0.88 23.99 74.02
N SER A 476 2.07 23.68 74.55
CA SER A 476 2.32 22.50 75.38
C SER A 476 2.63 22.88 76.82
N GLU A 477 2.32 21.99 77.75
CA GLU A 477 2.65 22.14 79.14
C GLU A 477 4.10 21.74 79.45
N LEU A 478 4.82 21.11 78.54
CA LEU A 478 6.17 20.68 78.66
C LEU A 478 7.19 21.79 78.45
N LYS A 479 8.29 21.75 79.20
CA LYS A 479 9.45 22.66 79.00
C LYS A 479 10.13 22.36 77.67
N ALA A 480 10.74 23.36 77.06
CA ALA A 480 11.36 23.25 75.74
C ALA A 480 12.36 22.09 75.58
N ALA A 481 13.14 21.80 76.62
CA ALA A 481 14.06 20.66 76.64
C ALA A 481 13.37 19.28 76.66
N GLN A 482 12.19 19.20 77.28
CA GLN A 482 11.38 17.98 77.31
C GLN A 482 10.58 17.81 75.99
N LEU A 483 10.26 18.88 75.32
CA LEU A 483 9.56 18.86 74.05
C LEU A 483 10.41 18.20 72.98
N GLN A 484 11.73 18.46 72.91
CA GLN A 484 12.65 17.87 71.94
C GLN A 484 12.79 16.37 72.11
N GLY A 485 12.67 15.82 73.37
CA GLY A 485 12.70 14.40 73.64
C GLY A 485 11.35 13.67 73.50
N SER A 486 10.24 14.43 73.47
CA SER A 486 8.87 13.89 73.47
C SER A 486 8.26 13.74 72.10
N MET A 487 8.87 14.33 71.08
CA MET A 487 8.47 14.23 69.67
C MET A 487 9.63 13.74 68.83
N ILE A 488 9.48 12.59 68.25
CA ILE A 488 10.44 12.02 67.31
C ILE A 488 9.77 12.04 65.91
N GLN A 489 10.32 12.84 65.02
CA GLN A 489 9.88 12.80 63.62
C GLN A 489 10.27 11.46 62.99
N TRP A 490 9.44 10.97 62.11
CA TRP A 490 9.78 9.81 61.30
C TRP A 490 11.10 10.06 60.57
N PRO A 491 12.10 9.16 60.67
CA PRO A 491 13.40 9.34 60.03
C PRO A 491 13.32 9.00 58.53
N PHE A 492 12.42 9.66 57.83
CA PHE A 492 12.34 9.49 56.36
C PHE A 492 13.57 10.13 55.72
N LYS A 493 14.17 9.40 54.80
CA LYS A 493 15.33 9.86 54.05
C LYS A 493 14.88 10.65 52.84
N GLU A 494 15.71 11.59 52.42
CA GLU A 494 15.52 12.28 51.13
C GLU A 494 15.47 11.28 49.96
N PRO A 495 14.70 11.58 48.87
CA PRO A 495 14.72 10.78 47.68
C PRO A 495 16.14 10.57 47.17
N SER A 496 16.48 9.35 46.79
CA SER A 496 17.85 8.97 46.41
C SER A 496 18.25 9.62 45.10
N GLN A 497 19.36 10.40 45.09
CA GLN A 497 19.94 10.96 43.86
C GLN A 497 20.38 9.87 42.88
N VAL A 498 20.77 8.69 43.39
CA VAL A 498 21.14 7.54 42.55
C VAL A 498 19.93 7.01 41.77
N LEU A 499 18.75 6.94 42.42
CA LEU A 499 17.51 6.55 41.75
C LEU A 499 17.09 7.57 40.71
N PHE A 500 17.28 8.86 40.98
CA PHE A 500 17.01 9.91 40.01
C PHE A 500 17.91 9.77 38.76
N ALA A 501 19.23 9.60 38.95
CA ALA A 501 20.15 9.39 37.84
C ALA A 501 19.88 8.06 37.07
N LEU A 502 19.42 7.01 37.78
CA LEU A 502 19.02 5.76 37.14
C LEU A 502 17.76 5.96 36.29
N ASN A 503 16.76 6.67 36.83
CA ASN A 503 15.53 6.98 36.11
C ASN A 503 15.83 7.77 34.83
N GLU A 504 16.64 8.82 34.91
CA GLU A 504 17.05 9.64 33.78
C GLU A 504 17.76 8.78 32.70
N LYS A 505 18.65 7.86 33.11
CA LYS A 505 19.35 6.96 32.20
C LYS A 505 18.40 5.99 31.51
N LEU A 506 17.47 5.37 32.24
CA LEU A 506 16.47 4.43 31.70
C LEU A 506 15.51 5.15 30.74
N GLU A 507 15.04 6.33 31.14
CA GLU A 507 14.20 7.17 30.30
C GLU A 507 14.93 7.59 29.01
N GLY A 508 16.20 7.98 29.11
CA GLY A 508 17.04 8.30 27.96
C GLY A 508 17.17 7.13 27.00
N GLN A 509 17.37 5.90 27.50
CA GLN A 509 17.44 4.70 26.67
C GLN A 509 16.09 4.42 25.95
N ALA A 510 14.98 4.53 26.68
CA ALA A 510 13.65 4.32 26.10
C ALA A 510 13.29 5.39 25.07
N ARG A 511 13.60 6.66 25.34
CA ARG A 511 13.39 7.77 24.39
C ARG A 511 14.30 7.67 23.17
N THR A 512 15.49 7.09 23.26
CA THR A 512 16.35 6.86 22.09
C THR A 512 15.66 5.96 21.08
N PHE A 513 14.96 4.92 21.52
CA PHE A 513 14.18 4.07 20.63
C PHE A 513 12.98 4.84 20.03
N SER A 514 12.22 5.57 20.83
CA SER A 514 11.10 6.39 20.35
C SER A 514 11.57 7.44 19.33
N ASN A 515 12.70 8.12 19.61
CA ASN A 515 13.28 9.13 18.74
C ASN A 515 13.87 8.54 17.44
N SER A 516 14.29 7.28 17.42
CA SER A 516 14.70 6.62 16.17
C SER A 516 13.55 6.48 15.19
N ILE A 517 12.32 6.47 15.69
CA ILE A 517 11.09 6.49 14.89
C ILE A 517 10.77 7.93 14.45
N ASP A 518 11.02 8.92 15.29
CA ASP A 518 10.78 10.36 15.03
C ASP A 518 12.09 11.13 14.83
N ALA A 519 12.69 11.00 13.66
CA ALA A 519 13.96 11.68 13.34
C ALA A 519 13.85 13.20 13.19
N GLY A 520 12.64 13.74 13.06
CA GLY A 520 12.42 15.18 12.88
C GLY A 520 12.84 16.02 14.08
N GLY A 521 12.75 15.47 15.30
CA GLY A 521 13.09 16.17 16.55
C GLY A 521 14.57 16.32 16.86
N GLN A 522 15.46 15.62 16.16
CA GLN A 522 16.91 15.63 16.44
C GLN A 522 17.74 16.66 15.62
N ILE A 523 17.10 17.32 14.66
CA ILE A 523 17.79 18.26 13.78
C ILE A 523 17.93 19.59 14.51
N GLN A 524 19.14 19.93 14.92
CA GLN A 524 19.45 21.26 15.48
C GLN A 524 19.40 22.33 14.38
N ALA A 525 18.97 23.55 14.74
CA ALA A 525 18.81 24.67 13.81
C ALA A 525 20.06 25.03 13.00
N ASN A 526 21.24 24.60 13.44
CA ASN A 526 22.54 24.87 12.80
C ASN A 526 23.13 23.66 12.05
N THR A 527 22.38 22.59 11.84
CA THR A 527 22.88 21.41 11.12
C THR A 527 22.96 21.69 9.63
N ALA A 528 24.10 21.38 9.00
CA ALA A 528 24.25 21.54 7.55
C ALA A 528 23.19 20.72 6.80
N PRO A 529 22.58 21.24 5.72
CA PRO A 529 21.49 20.56 5.02
C PRO A 529 21.81 19.12 4.60
N THR A 530 23.04 18.86 4.18
CA THR A 530 23.51 17.52 3.78
C THR A 530 23.61 16.56 4.96
N THR A 531 24.03 17.03 6.13
CA THR A 531 24.11 16.23 7.36
C THR A 531 22.71 15.95 7.91
N ALA A 532 21.81 16.94 7.86
CA ALA A 532 20.39 16.75 8.22
C ALA A 532 19.74 15.70 7.33
N LEU A 533 20.00 15.73 6.03
CA LEU A 533 19.51 14.72 5.08
C LEU A 533 20.07 13.32 5.36
N ALA A 534 21.35 13.21 5.68
CA ALA A 534 21.96 11.92 6.00
C ALA A 534 21.38 11.32 7.29
N LEU A 535 21.15 12.13 8.32
CA LEU A 535 20.51 11.70 9.56
C LEU A 535 19.04 11.26 9.34
N ILE A 536 18.30 12.00 8.51
CA ILE A 536 16.93 11.61 8.10
C ILE A 536 16.98 10.28 7.36
N GLN A 537 17.90 10.10 6.42
CA GLN A 537 18.03 8.84 5.68
C GLN A 537 18.35 7.66 6.58
N GLU A 538 19.26 7.82 7.55
CA GLU A 538 19.63 6.74 8.46
C GLU A 538 18.47 6.34 9.39
N SER A 539 17.72 7.30 9.90
CA SER A 539 16.53 7.01 10.71
C SER A 539 15.41 6.35 9.91
N LEU A 540 15.32 6.66 8.61
CA LEU A 540 14.34 6.05 7.71
C LEU A 540 14.64 4.58 7.40
N VAL A 541 15.90 4.14 7.47
CA VAL A 541 16.27 2.74 7.17
C VAL A 541 15.55 1.74 8.11
N GLN A 542 15.54 2.00 9.41
CA GLN A 542 14.86 1.12 10.36
C GLN A 542 13.33 1.11 10.16
N HIS A 543 12.75 2.29 9.96
CA HIS A 543 11.32 2.43 9.72
C HIS A 543 10.90 1.80 8.39
N SER A 544 11.69 1.98 7.32
CA SER A 544 11.40 1.45 5.99
C SER A 544 11.29 -0.08 5.96
N ALA A 545 12.04 -0.79 6.81
CA ALA A 545 11.95 -2.24 6.93
C ALA A 545 10.58 -2.69 7.47
N HIS A 546 10.04 -2.01 8.48
CA HIS A 546 8.70 -2.29 9.01
C HIS A 546 7.63 -1.92 8.00
N MET A 547 7.77 -0.77 7.34
CA MET A 547 6.85 -0.32 6.29
C MET A 547 6.83 -1.27 5.10
N ALA A 548 7.97 -1.80 4.66
CA ALA A 548 8.05 -2.77 3.57
C ALA A 548 7.29 -4.09 3.89
N ARG A 549 7.20 -4.48 5.16
CA ARG A 549 6.37 -5.62 5.59
C ARG A 549 4.89 -5.30 5.47
N ILE A 550 4.47 -4.13 5.95
CA ILE A 550 3.08 -3.67 5.87
C ILE A 550 2.65 -3.55 4.40
N ILE A 551 3.48 -2.94 3.56
CA ILE A 551 3.23 -2.81 2.11
C ILE A 551 3.03 -4.18 1.44
N ARG A 552 3.84 -5.18 1.80
CA ARG A 552 3.65 -6.56 1.31
C ARG A 552 2.32 -7.16 1.77
N SER A 553 1.90 -6.89 3.01
CA SER A 553 0.60 -7.33 3.51
C SER A 553 -0.55 -6.63 2.78
N ILE A 554 -0.45 -5.33 2.53
CA ILE A 554 -1.43 -4.59 1.71
C ILE A 554 -1.50 -5.19 0.30
N GLY A 555 -0.35 -5.51 -0.32
CA GLY A 555 -0.32 -6.17 -1.63
C GLY A 555 -1.04 -7.52 -1.63
N LYS A 556 -0.89 -8.33 -0.58
CA LYS A 556 -1.64 -9.59 -0.42
C LYS A 556 -3.16 -9.35 -0.26
N GLU A 557 -3.55 -8.35 0.53
CA GLU A 557 -4.95 -7.98 0.71
C GLU A 557 -5.58 -7.52 -0.62
N ILE A 558 -4.89 -6.66 -1.36
CA ILE A 558 -5.33 -6.20 -2.69
C ILE A 558 -5.46 -7.39 -3.66
N SER A 559 -4.57 -8.38 -3.58
CA SER A 559 -4.68 -9.60 -4.40
C SER A 559 -5.92 -10.41 -4.06
N ILE A 560 -6.31 -10.49 -2.78
CA ILE A 560 -7.56 -11.15 -2.37
C ILE A 560 -8.78 -10.37 -2.89
N LEU A 561 -8.76 -9.03 -2.76
CA LEU A 561 -9.83 -8.18 -3.29
C LEU A 561 -9.95 -8.28 -4.82
N PHE A 562 -8.83 -8.44 -5.52
CA PHE A 562 -8.82 -8.67 -6.97
C PHE A 562 -9.53 -9.98 -7.36
N GLU A 563 -9.25 -11.07 -6.65
CA GLU A 563 -9.94 -12.34 -6.88
C GLU A 563 -11.45 -12.24 -6.62
N LEU A 564 -11.85 -11.55 -5.52
CA LEU A 564 -13.24 -11.29 -5.22
C LEU A 564 -13.92 -10.41 -6.28
N THR A 565 -13.22 -9.39 -6.77
CA THR A 565 -13.73 -8.52 -7.82
C THR A 565 -13.96 -9.27 -9.13
N LYS A 566 -13.04 -10.16 -9.50
CA LYS A 566 -13.19 -11.03 -10.67
C LYS A 566 -14.50 -11.87 -10.60
N ASP A 567 -14.87 -12.35 -9.40
CA ASP A 567 -16.00 -13.27 -9.24
C ASP A 567 -17.35 -12.56 -9.07
N TYR A 568 -17.36 -11.40 -8.42
CA TYR A 568 -18.61 -10.79 -7.95
C TYR A 568 -18.93 -9.43 -8.57
N PHE A 569 -17.96 -8.78 -9.24
CA PHE A 569 -18.16 -7.44 -9.77
C PHE A 569 -18.98 -7.46 -11.06
N SER A 570 -19.88 -6.46 -11.24
CA SER A 570 -20.73 -6.36 -12.41
C SER A 570 -19.99 -5.83 -13.62
N GLN A 571 -20.20 -6.45 -14.80
CA GLN A 571 -19.62 -5.98 -16.07
C GLN A 571 -20.10 -4.56 -16.42
N GLU A 572 -21.36 -4.21 -16.13
CA GLU A 572 -21.89 -2.88 -16.43
C GLU A 572 -21.24 -1.78 -15.61
N ASP A 573 -20.97 -2.06 -14.32
CA ASP A 573 -20.31 -1.12 -13.43
C ASP A 573 -18.82 -1.01 -13.74
N TYR A 574 -18.19 -2.09 -14.24
CA TYR A 574 -16.82 -2.06 -14.72
C TYR A 574 -16.62 -1.07 -15.88
N VAL A 575 -17.49 -1.13 -16.86
CA VAL A 575 -17.48 -0.18 -17.99
C VAL A 575 -17.70 1.26 -17.52
N LYS A 576 -18.63 1.48 -16.56
CA LYS A 576 -18.88 2.83 -16.01
C LYS A 576 -17.67 3.39 -15.27
N VAL A 577 -16.97 2.57 -14.49
CA VAL A 577 -15.81 3.00 -13.69
C VAL A 577 -14.59 3.26 -14.58
N THR A 578 -14.35 2.40 -15.56
CA THR A 578 -13.21 2.55 -16.48
C THR A 578 -13.43 3.59 -17.55
N GLY A 579 -14.70 3.88 -17.89
CA GLY A 579 -15.05 4.79 -18.99
C GLY A 579 -14.68 4.27 -20.38
N ASP A 580 -14.42 2.97 -20.51
CA ASP A 580 -14.00 2.31 -21.75
C ASP A 580 -15.01 1.23 -22.14
N ASP A 581 -15.65 1.40 -23.29
CA ASP A 581 -16.67 0.46 -23.81
C ASP A 581 -16.08 -0.91 -24.18
N ASP A 582 -14.76 -0.98 -24.43
CA ASP A 582 -14.05 -2.23 -24.73
C ASP A 582 -13.61 -2.99 -23.47
N ALA A 583 -13.89 -2.47 -22.27
CA ALA A 583 -13.53 -3.10 -21.00
C ALA A 583 -14.35 -4.38 -20.75
N SER A 584 -13.66 -5.49 -20.49
CA SER A 584 -14.27 -6.79 -20.19
C SER A 584 -13.58 -7.42 -18.99
N ILE A 585 -14.37 -7.74 -17.94
CA ILE A 585 -13.84 -8.41 -16.74
C ILE A 585 -13.19 -9.74 -17.11
N GLU A 586 -13.84 -10.56 -17.93
CA GLU A 586 -13.30 -11.87 -18.32
C GLU A 586 -11.92 -11.77 -19.01
N GLN A 587 -11.74 -10.75 -19.86
CA GLN A 587 -10.50 -10.59 -20.63
C GLN A 587 -9.42 -9.83 -19.87
N ASP A 588 -9.81 -8.84 -19.07
CA ASP A 588 -8.87 -7.95 -18.39
C ASP A 588 -8.32 -8.59 -17.10
N PHE A 589 -9.14 -9.41 -16.42
CA PHE A 589 -8.73 -10.15 -15.21
C PHE A 589 -8.06 -11.50 -15.52
N ASP A 590 -8.12 -12.00 -16.75
CA ASP A 590 -7.51 -13.26 -17.17
C ASP A 590 -6.17 -13.07 -17.92
N ILE A 591 -5.47 -11.98 -17.66
CA ILE A 591 -4.14 -11.75 -18.23
C ILE A 591 -3.12 -12.67 -17.58
N ASP A 592 -2.51 -13.57 -18.36
CA ASP A 592 -1.42 -14.39 -17.88
C ASP A 592 -0.26 -13.54 -17.34
N GLY A 593 0.10 -13.77 -16.07
CA GLY A 593 1.17 -13.04 -15.41
C GLY A 593 0.79 -11.64 -14.90
N LEU A 594 -0.49 -11.30 -14.81
CA LEU A 594 -0.92 -10.09 -14.12
C LEU A 594 -0.67 -10.25 -12.63
N ALA A 595 0.20 -9.42 -12.08
CA ALA A 595 0.45 -9.32 -10.65
C ALA A 595 -0.01 -7.94 -10.16
N ILE A 596 -0.78 -7.94 -9.08
CA ILE A 596 -1.16 -6.70 -8.41
C ILE A 596 -0.24 -6.51 -7.21
N THR A 597 0.31 -5.31 -7.09
CA THR A 597 1.22 -4.93 -6.03
C THR A 597 0.77 -3.63 -5.39
N CYS A 598 1.14 -3.42 -4.14
CA CYS A 598 0.95 -2.13 -3.51
C CYS A 598 1.91 -1.10 -4.11
N GLY A 599 1.36 0.03 -4.54
CA GLY A 599 2.11 1.10 -5.18
C GLY A 599 2.89 2.00 -4.22
N ALA A 600 2.69 1.84 -2.91
CA ALA A 600 3.44 2.58 -1.91
C ALA A 600 4.93 2.21 -1.98
N ASN A 601 5.80 3.23 -2.04
CA ASN A 601 7.25 3.02 -2.06
C ASN A 601 7.85 3.52 -0.74
N PRO A 602 8.38 2.61 0.11
CA PRO A 602 8.93 2.97 1.40
C PRO A 602 10.20 3.83 1.31
N GLU A 603 10.90 3.80 0.16
CA GLU A 603 12.14 4.56 -0.04
C GLU A 603 11.90 6.05 -0.34
N MET A 604 10.66 6.43 -0.69
CA MET A 604 10.31 7.79 -1.12
C MET A 604 9.38 8.52 -0.14
N SER A 605 9.62 8.35 1.15
CA SER A 605 8.69 8.78 2.19
C SER A 605 8.52 10.29 2.37
N SER A 606 9.55 11.11 2.11
CA SER A 606 9.42 12.54 2.35
C SER A 606 9.25 13.34 1.06
N ARG A 607 8.39 14.38 1.11
CA ARG A 607 8.24 15.35 0.00
C ARG A 607 9.58 15.98 -0.36
N MET A 608 10.41 16.21 0.65
CA MET A 608 11.75 16.80 0.48
C MET A 608 12.71 15.88 -0.27
N GLN A 609 12.70 14.58 0.04
CA GLN A 609 13.49 13.58 -0.71
C GLN A 609 13.07 13.48 -2.16
N ARG A 610 11.76 13.44 -2.42
CA ARG A 610 11.22 13.42 -3.79
C ARG A 610 11.61 14.67 -4.56
N MET A 611 11.57 15.85 -3.93
CA MET A 611 12.04 17.10 -4.56
C MET A 611 13.53 17.04 -4.87
N ILE A 612 14.37 16.55 -3.95
CA ILE A 612 15.82 16.46 -4.16
C ILE A 612 16.15 15.47 -5.27
N LEU A 613 15.53 14.30 -5.28
CA LEU A 613 15.70 13.31 -6.35
C LEU A 613 15.20 13.85 -7.69
N ALA A 614 14.04 14.52 -7.69
CA ALA A 614 13.49 15.16 -8.88
C ALA A 614 14.41 16.28 -9.40
N GLN A 615 14.99 17.06 -8.50
CA GLN A 615 15.96 18.10 -8.86
C GLN A 615 17.27 17.50 -9.41
N ALA A 616 17.77 16.42 -8.78
CA ALA A 616 18.94 15.70 -9.29
C ALA A 616 18.70 15.08 -10.67
N GLU A 617 17.50 14.56 -10.94
CA GLU A 617 17.11 14.09 -12.28
C GLU A 617 17.01 15.25 -13.29
N LEU A 618 16.48 16.40 -12.88
CA LEU A 618 16.40 17.59 -13.74
C LEU A 618 17.78 18.11 -14.12
N GLU A 619 18.75 18.06 -13.19
CA GLU A 619 20.13 18.44 -13.47
C GLU A 619 20.82 17.54 -14.51
N GLN A 620 20.32 16.32 -14.72
CA GLN A 620 20.82 15.39 -15.75
C GLN A 620 20.19 15.61 -17.14
N VAL A 621 19.15 16.43 -17.26
CA VAL A 621 18.48 16.72 -18.54
C VAL A 621 19.45 17.20 -19.62
N PRO A 622 20.41 18.13 -19.36
CA PRO A 622 21.36 18.55 -20.36
C PRO A 622 22.24 17.40 -20.90
N LEU A 623 22.63 16.49 -20.00
CA LEU A 623 23.47 15.34 -20.34
C LEU A 623 22.72 14.33 -21.22
N VAL A 624 21.43 14.08 -20.92
CA VAL A 624 20.56 13.24 -21.73
C VAL A 624 20.30 13.85 -23.12
N THR A 625 20.09 15.16 -23.17
CA THR A 625 19.91 15.88 -24.43
C THR A 625 21.20 15.83 -25.29
N GLN A 626 22.35 15.97 -24.68
CA GLN A 626 23.65 15.87 -25.33
C GLN A 626 23.94 14.46 -25.88
N ALA A 627 23.43 13.43 -25.20
CA ALA A 627 23.51 12.02 -25.64
C ALA A 627 22.44 11.66 -26.71
N GLY A 628 21.60 12.60 -27.15
CA GLY A 628 20.55 12.36 -28.14
C GLY A 628 19.28 11.70 -27.58
N GLY A 629 19.14 11.62 -26.26
CA GLY A 629 17.97 11.09 -25.57
C GLY A 629 16.81 12.09 -25.49
N ASN A 630 15.59 11.58 -25.28
CA ASN A 630 14.40 12.43 -25.09
C ASN A 630 14.31 12.93 -23.64
N PRO A 631 14.38 14.24 -23.37
CA PRO A 631 14.30 14.81 -22.02
C PRO A 631 12.85 14.88 -21.45
N ILE A 632 11.82 14.80 -22.31
CA ILE A 632 10.42 15.00 -21.93
C ILE A 632 9.96 14.05 -20.81
N PRO A 633 10.28 12.74 -20.81
CA PRO A 633 9.89 11.84 -19.72
C PRO A 633 10.48 12.23 -18.37
N ILE A 634 11.71 12.74 -18.35
CA ILE A 634 12.39 13.17 -17.10
C ILE A 634 11.66 14.41 -16.55
N ILE A 635 11.34 15.35 -17.42
CA ILE A 635 10.63 16.58 -17.05
C ILE A 635 9.20 16.25 -16.58
N LYS A 636 8.48 15.36 -17.27
CA LYS A 636 7.16 14.86 -16.81
C LYS A 636 7.25 14.21 -15.45
N ASN A 637 8.25 13.37 -15.20
CA ASN A 637 8.47 12.73 -13.90
C ASN A 637 8.77 13.75 -12.80
N TYR A 638 9.54 14.79 -13.10
CA TYR A 638 9.81 15.88 -12.16
C TYR A 638 8.52 16.56 -11.69
N PHE A 639 7.67 17.00 -12.61
CA PHE A 639 6.40 17.64 -12.28
C PHE A 639 5.44 16.70 -11.53
N LYS A 640 5.37 15.42 -11.92
CA LYS A 640 4.57 14.40 -11.25
C LYS A 640 5.02 14.17 -9.80
N ARG A 641 6.33 14.18 -9.53
CA ARG A 641 6.88 14.01 -8.18
C ARG A 641 6.68 15.24 -7.28
N ILE A 642 6.59 16.44 -7.85
CA ILE A 642 6.26 17.67 -7.12
C ILE A 642 4.77 17.71 -6.75
N GLY A 643 3.92 16.96 -7.48
CA GLY A 643 2.48 16.92 -7.26
C GLY A 643 1.71 17.93 -8.10
N THR A 644 2.21 18.26 -9.31
CA THR A 644 1.45 19.09 -10.27
C THR A 644 0.36 18.22 -10.87
N GLU A 645 -0.86 18.64 -10.67
CA GLU A 645 -2.05 18.09 -11.31
C GLU A 645 -2.09 18.48 -12.78
N ASN A 646 -2.69 18.18 -13.71
CA ASN A 646 -2.80 18.67 -15.11
C ASN A 646 -1.50 18.58 -15.95
N LEU A 647 -0.77 17.47 -15.81
CA LEU A 647 0.45 17.22 -16.61
C LEU A 647 0.15 17.12 -18.11
N ASP A 648 -1.03 16.66 -18.48
CA ASP A 648 -1.46 16.49 -19.87
C ASP A 648 -1.78 17.84 -20.55
N GLU A 649 -2.16 18.87 -19.78
CA GLU A 649 -2.29 20.25 -20.28
C GLU A 649 -0.91 20.90 -20.54
N ILE A 650 0.07 20.59 -19.67
CA ILE A 650 1.45 21.10 -19.81
C ILE A 650 2.20 20.37 -20.94
N PHE A 651 1.96 19.09 -21.11
CA PHE A 651 2.60 18.23 -22.11
C PHE A 651 1.53 17.42 -22.88
N PRO A 652 0.80 18.05 -23.80
CA PRO A 652 -0.23 17.37 -24.57
C PRO A 652 0.38 16.23 -25.40
N ASN A 653 -0.35 15.11 -25.50
CA ASN A 653 0.08 13.98 -26.32
C ASN A 653 0.04 14.36 -27.80
N GLU A 654 1.07 13.98 -28.57
CA GLU A 654 1.17 14.27 -30.02
C GLU A 654 -0.04 13.79 -30.84
N ALA A 655 -0.80 12.81 -30.32
CA ALA A 655 -2.00 12.28 -30.99
C ALA A 655 -3.22 13.21 -30.88
N GLU A 656 -3.30 14.03 -29.82
CA GLU A 656 -4.44 14.93 -29.54
C GLU A 656 -4.21 16.37 -29.99
N MET A 657 -3.00 16.69 -30.46
CA MET A 657 -2.68 18.04 -30.92
C MET A 657 -3.38 18.40 -32.23
N SER A 658 -3.96 19.58 -32.25
CA SER A 658 -4.54 20.15 -33.49
C SER A 658 -3.47 20.36 -34.57
N PRO A 659 -3.83 20.41 -35.86
CA PRO A 659 -2.88 20.67 -36.95
C PRO A 659 -2.10 21.97 -36.78
N GLU A 660 -2.69 22.97 -36.13
CA GLU A 660 -2.06 24.27 -35.85
C GLU A 660 -1.00 24.17 -34.73
N GLU A 661 -1.25 23.41 -33.67
CA GLU A 661 -0.32 23.17 -32.60
C GLU A 661 0.88 22.33 -33.04
N LYS A 662 0.65 21.33 -33.94
CA LYS A 662 1.73 20.56 -34.59
C LYS A 662 2.63 21.45 -35.43
N ALA A 663 2.07 22.42 -36.16
CA ALA A 663 2.83 23.38 -36.94
C ALA A 663 3.64 24.32 -36.05
N GLN A 664 3.09 24.79 -34.93
CA GLN A 664 3.82 25.58 -33.92
C GLN A 664 4.95 24.82 -33.26
N MET A 665 4.73 23.54 -32.93
CA MET A 665 5.77 22.70 -32.33
C MET A 665 6.93 22.43 -33.30
N GLN A 666 6.63 22.18 -34.59
CA GLN A 666 7.64 22.03 -35.64
C GLN A 666 8.44 23.33 -35.82
N GLN A 667 7.79 24.47 -35.75
CA GLN A 667 8.42 25.77 -35.85
C GLN A 667 9.33 26.04 -34.63
N MET A 668 8.90 25.65 -33.43
CA MET A 668 9.67 25.74 -32.20
C MET A 668 10.89 24.80 -32.23
N GLN A 669 10.74 23.57 -32.74
CA GLN A 669 11.88 22.65 -32.95
C GLN A 669 12.89 23.18 -33.95
N GLN A 670 12.44 23.79 -35.04
CA GLN A 670 13.33 24.43 -36.00
C GLN A 670 14.09 25.63 -35.38
N MET A 671 13.40 26.45 -34.58
CA MET A 671 14.06 27.54 -33.83
C MET A 671 15.10 27.00 -32.82
N GLN A 672 14.80 25.90 -32.14
CA GLN A 672 15.71 25.29 -31.19
C GLN A 672 16.94 24.67 -31.87
N GLN A 673 16.76 24.06 -33.06
CA GLN A 673 17.87 23.57 -33.87
C GLN A 673 18.75 24.73 -34.37
N GLN A 674 18.14 25.86 -34.80
CA GLN A 674 18.89 27.06 -35.17
C GLN A 674 19.61 27.68 -33.98
N ALA A 675 19.02 27.69 -32.77
CA ALA A 675 19.66 28.17 -31.56
C ALA A 675 20.86 27.30 -31.16
N ASN A 676 20.74 25.97 -31.30
CA ASN A 676 21.86 25.05 -31.04
C ASN A 676 23.00 25.24 -32.08
N GLN A 677 22.66 25.40 -33.35
CA GLN A 677 23.66 25.71 -34.38
C GLN A 677 24.38 27.04 -34.12
N MET A 678 23.65 28.06 -33.62
CA MET A 678 24.25 29.32 -33.20
C MET A 678 25.19 29.17 -32.00
N ALA A 679 24.79 28.36 -31.00
CA ALA A 679 25.64 28.08 -29.85
C ALA A 679 26.92 27.32 -30.24
N GLU A 680 26.81 26.33 -31.14
CA GLU A 680 27.98 25.64 -31.71
C GLU A 680 28.90 26.59 -32.52
N ALA A 681 28.31 27.48 -33.33
CA ALA A 681 29.06 28.47 -34.08
C ALA A 681 29.76 29.46 -33.17
N GLN A 682 29.11 29.91 -32.06
CA GLN A 682 29.73 30.75 -31.03
C GLN A 682 30.90 30.04 -30.32
N LEU A 683 30.73 28.76 -30.00
CA LEU A 683 31.76 27.95 -29.35
C LEU A 683 32.99 27.78 -30.27
N LYS A 684 32.75 27.49 -31.54
CA LYS A 684 33.78 27.44 -32.57
C LYS A 684 34.48 28.78 -32.76
N LEU A 685 33.74 29.88 -32.71
CA LEU A 685 34.26 31.24 -32.79
C LEU A 685 35.17 31.56 -31.61
N THR A 686 34.76 31.16 -30.40
CA THR A 686 35.56 31.33 -29.17
C THR A 686 36.83 30.47 -29.19
N GLN A 687 36.73 29.23 -29.69
CA GLN A 687 37.91 28.36 -29.88
C GLN A 687 38.89 28.93 -30.91
N LEU A 688 38.41 29.41 -32.03
CA LEU A 688 39.25 30.08 -33.07
C LEU A 688 39.87 31.37 -32.55
N GLN A 689 39.17 32.17 -31.73
CA GLN A 689 39.72 33.35 -31.10
C GLN A 689 40.82 32.98 -30.10
N THR A 690 40.64 31.91 -29.33
CA THR A 690 41.64 31.40 -28.36
C THR A 690 42.88 30.88 -29.09
N GLU A 691 42.68 30.18 -30.21
CA GLU A 691 43.75 29.68 -31.07
C GLU A 691 44.53 30.81 -31.76
N LEU A 692 43.86 31.89 -32.17
CA LEU A 692 44.45 33.12 -32.69
C LEU A 692 45.29 33.85 -31.64
N LEU A 693 44.82 33.92 -30.39
CA LEU A 693 45.56 34.51 -29.29
C LEU A 693 46.83 33.71 -28.92
N GLN A 694 46.73 32.35 -28.98
CA GLN A 694 47.88 31.48 -28.75
C GLN A 694 48.93 31.51 -29.89
N ARG A 695 48.47 31.68 -31.14
CA ARG A 695 49.37 31.77 -32.31
C ARG A 695 49.94 33.20 -32.58
N GLY A 696 49.39 34.20 -31.90
CA GLY A 696 49.88 35.61 -32.06
C GLY A 696 51.30 35.88 -31.61
N GLU A 697 51.96 34.91 -30.97
CA GLU A 697 53.41 35.02 -30.59
C GLU A 697 54.40 34.53 -31.67
N ASP A 698 53.95 33.78 -32.71
CA ASP A 698 54.82 33.28 -33.78
C ASP A 698 54.54 33.99 -35.11
N ARG A 699 55.43 34.87 -35.52
CA ARG A 699 55.42 35.76 -36.71
C ARG A 699 55.61 35.01 -38.06
N LYS A 700 55.05 33.84 -38.34
CA LYS A 700 55.30 33.10 -39.59
C LYS A 700 54.15 32.68 -40.45
N ASP A 701 52.87 32.91 -40.09
CA ASP A 701 51.76 32.42 -40.87
C ASP A 701 50.75 33.52 -41.25
N GLN A 702 51.12 34.46 -42.08
CA GLN A 702 50.17 35.45 -42.65
C GLN A 702 49.05 34.79 -43.49
N GLU A 703 49.33 33.69 -44.20
CA GLU A 703 48.30 33.00 -45.04
C GLU A 703 47.27 32.24 -44.19
N ALA A 704 47.66 31.69 -43.01
CA ALA A 704 46.74 31.04 -42.09
C ALA A 704 45.82 32.06 -41.39
N MET A 705 46.34 33.25 -41.08
CA MET A 705 45.56 34.35 -40.50
C MET A 705 44.49 34.87 -41.48
N VAL A 706 44.75 34.95 -42.77
CA VAL A 706 43.78 35.39 -43.81
C VAL A 706 42.63 34.37 -43.93
N LYS A 707 42.96 33.06 -43.95
CA LYS A 707 41.91 32.00 -43.99
C LYS A 707 41.06 31.98 -42.73
N ILE A 708 41.63 32.21 -41.57
CA ILE A 708 40.89 32.29 -40.28
C ILE A 708 40.00 33.56 -40.27
N GLN A 709 40.49 34.71 -40.78
CA GLN A 709 39.66 35.91 -40.91
C GLN A 709 38.52 35.76 -41.92
N GLU A 710 38.70 35.04 -43.04
CA GLU A 710 37.64 34.75 -43.98
C GLU A 710 36.55 33.80 -43.35
N THR A 711 37.02 32.83 -42.55
CA THR A 711 36.07 31.91 -41.85
C THR A 711 35.33 32.64 -40.75
N LEU A 712 35.97 33.52 -40.00
CA LEU A 712 35.36 34.42 -39.02
C LEU A 712 34.32 35.36 -39.66
N ALA A 713 34.60 35.95 -40.82
CA ALA A 713 33.67 36.81 -41.54
C ALA A 713 32.44 36.04 -42.05
N LYS A 714 32.62 34.78 -42.49
CA LYS A 714 31.50 33.90 -42.89
C LYS A 714 30.62 33.49 -41.69
N ILE A 715 31.26 33.17 -40.56
CA ILE A 715 30.53 32.82 -39.32
C ILE A 715 29.77 34.02 -38.75
N THR A 716 30.40 35.22 -38.81
CA THR A 716 29.76 36.46 -38.34
C THR A 716 28.55 36.84 -39.24
N GLY A 717 28.65 36.62 -40.55
CA GLY A 717 27.56 36.83 -41.48
C GLY A 717 26.38 35.85 -41.21
N LEU A 718 26.67 34.59 -40.96
CA LEU A 718 25.65 33.60 -40.58
C LEU A 718 24.97 33.91 -39.23
N LEU A 719 25.72 34.47 -38.27
CA LEU A 719 25.19 34.94 -36.99
C LEU A 719 24.31 36.18 -37.13
N GLU A 720 24.63 37.12 -38.01
CA GLU A 720 23.81 38.30 -38.32
C GLU A 720 22.51 37.90 -39.05
N ASP A 721 22.56 36.97 -40.04
CA ASP A 721 21.39 36.46 -40.71
C ASP A 721 20.46 35.70 -39.78
N ALA A 722 21.00 34.87 -38.85
CA ALA A 722 20.24 34.17 -37.86
C ALA A 722 19.60 35.13 -36.82
N ARG A 723 20.29 36.23 -36.49
CA ARG A 723 19.78 37.27 -35.57
C ARG A 723 18.64 38.06 -36.19
N ASN A 724 18.72 38.37 -37.48
CA ASN A 724 17.68 39.06 -38.24
C ASN A 724 16.44 38.17 -38.40
N THR A 725 16.65 36.88 -38.69
CA THR A 725 15.55 35.89 -38.80
C THR A 725 14.84 35.72 -37.42
N ARG A 726 15.56 35.75 -36.29
CA ARG A 726 14.98 35.71 -34.96
C ARG A 726 14.17 36.96 -34.63
N ALA A 727 14.65 38.15 -35.01
CA ALA A 727 13.93 39.40 -34.84
C ALA A 727 12.63 39.42 -35.60
N ASP A 728 12.64 38.96 -36.86
CA ASP A 728 11.45 38.84 -37.70
C ASP A 728 10.42 37.81 -37.15
N THR A 729 10.90 36.73 -36.53
CA THR A 729 10.05 35.69 -35.96
C THR A 729 9.38 36.18 -34.66
N ILE A 730 10.10 36.91 -33.82
CA ILE A 730 9.55 37.51 -32.59
C ILE A 730 8.51 38.56 -32.93
N LEU A 731 8.73 39.37 -33.97
CA LEU A 731 7.80 40.40 -34.44
C LEU A 731 6.49 39.77 -34.96
N LYS A 732 6.58 38.63 -35.66
CA LYS A 732 5.41 37.85 -36.11
C LYS A 732 4.66 37.19 -34.96
N GLN A 733 5.36 36.72 -33.92
CA GLN A 733 4.72 36.20 -32.70
C GLN A 733 3.96 37.28 -31.93
N GLU A 734 4.57 38.46 -31.72
CA GLU A 734 3.87 39.59 -31.09
C GLU A 734 2.63 40.05 -31.86
N GLN A 735 2.68 40.00 -33.20
CA GLN A 735 1.53 40.30 -34.05
C GLN A 735 0.44 39.22 -33.91
N ALA A 736 0.78 37.95 -33.86
CA ALA A 736 -0.17 36.84 -33.70
C ALA A 736 -0.82 36.85 -32.29
N GLU A 737 -0.06 37.13 -31.23
CA GLU A 737 -0.59 37.27 -29.85
C GLU A 737 -1.51 38.49 -29.71
N THR A 738 -1.20 39.59 -30.42
CA THR A 738 -2.08 40.79 -30.47
C THR A 738 -3.37 40.53 -31.23
N GLU A 739 -3.34 39.72 -32.27
CA GLU A 739 -4.58 39.29 -32.99
C GLU A 739 -5.38 38.28 -32.13
N HIS A 740 -4.73 37.34 -31.47
CA HIS A 740 -5.42 36.37 -30.60
C HIS A 740 -6.08 37.04 -29.37
N THR A 741 -5.42 38.03 -28.76
CA THR A 741 -6.00 38.84 -27.69
C THR A 741 -7.15 39.72 -28.17
N LYS A 742 -7.09 40.28 -29.38
CA LYS A 742 -8.21 41.01 -29.99
C LYS A 742 -9.40 40.10 -30.28
N ASN A 743 -9.15 38.87 -30.77
CA ASN A 743 -10.23 37.90 -31.00
C ASN A 743 -10.85 37.40 -29.68
N LYS A 744 -10.07 37.14 -28.63
CA LYS A 744 -10.62 36.82 -27.29
C LYS A 744 -11.46 37.99 -26.74
N LEU A 745 -10.97 39.22 -26.89
CA LEU A 745 -11.72 40.40 -26.40
C LEU A 745 -13.05 40.59 -27.16
N SER A 746 -13.07 40.30 -28.45
CA SER A 746 -14.31 40.36 -29.26
C SER A 746 -15.31 39.26 -28.87
N ILE A 747 -14.85 38.06 -28.50
CA ILE A 747 -15.69 36.97 -27.98
C ILE A 747 -16.23 37.30 -26.60
N TYR A 748 -15.40 37.87 -25.71
CA TYR A 748 -15.87 38.32 -24.38
C TYR A 748 -16.89 39.46 -24.47
N THR A 749 -16.70 40.42 -25.37
CA THR A 749 -17.69 41.51 -25.60
C THR A 749 -18.98 41.01 -26.23
N ALA A 750 -18.93 39.99 -27.11
CA ALA A 750 -20.13 39.37 -27.66
C ALA A 750 -20.90 38.57 -26.60
N ALA A 751 -20.18 37.80 -25.73
CA ALA A 751 -20.78 37.04 -24.64
C ALA A 751 -21.38 37.96 -23.56
N SER A 752 -20.72 39.07 -23.22
CA SER A 752 -21.26 40.08 -22.30
C SER A 752 -22.54 40.74 -22.82
N ASN A 753 -22.57 41.06 -24.11
CA ASN A 753 -23.78 41.64 -24.75
C ASN A 753 -24.95 40.63 -24.83
N GLU A 754 -24.67 39.30 -24.88
CA GLU A 754 -25.72 38.29 -24.80
C GLU A 754 -26.21 38.09 -23.34
N LEU A 755 -25.32 38.18 -22.37
CA LEU A 755 -25.69 38.15 -20.94
C LEU A 755 -26.56 39.35 -20.57
N ASP A 756 -26.19 40.57 -20.99
CA ASP A 756 -26.97 41.77 -20.76
C ASP A 756 -28.36 41.73 -21.42
N LYS A 757 -28.47 41.07 -22.56
CA LYS A 757 -29.77 40.82 -23.22
C LYS A 757 -30.59 39.76 -22.50
N ALA A 758 -29.96 38.74 -21.89
CA ALA A 758 -30.65 37.75 -21.09
C ALA A 758 -31.11 38.28 -19.73
N GLU A 759 -30.32 39.16 -19.10
CA GLU A 759 -30.72 39.86 -17.85
C GLU A 759 -31.84 40.86 -18.13
N ALA A 760 -31.83 41.58 -19.22
CA ALA A 760 -32.92 42.47 -19.62
C ALA A 760 -34.24 41.74 -19.95
N ALA A 761 -34.16 40.47 -20.37
CA ALA A 761 -35.33 39.61 -20.60
C ALA A 761 -35.89 38.95 -19.31
N LEU A 762 -35.10 38.88 -18.24
CA LEU A 762 -35.50 38.31 -16.93
C LEU A 762 -35.95 39.36 -15.89
N GLY A 763 -35.86 40.64 -16.21
CA GLY A 763 -36.12 41.75 -15.27
C GLY A 763 -37.44 42.49 -15.51
N ALA A 764 -38.59 41.87 -15.17
CA ALA A 764 -39.80 42.60 -14.78
C ALA A 764 -40.50 41.82 -13.66
N PRO A 765 -40.49 42.34 -12.42
CA PRO A 765 -41.35 41.80 -11.38
C PRO A 765 -42.73 42.38 -11.52
N ASP A 766 -43.73 41.54 -11.84
CA ASP A 766 -45.15 41.87 -11.66
C ASP A 766 -45.42 42.12 -10.15
N ALA A 767 -45.84 43.33 -9.89
CA ALA A 767 -46.47 43.71 -8.65
C ALA A 767 -47.80 42.96 -8.49
N ILE A 768 -47.95 42.15 -7.47
CA ILE A 768 -49.26 41.78 -6.96
C ILE A 768 -49.37 42.32 -5.54
N VAL A 769 -50.30 43.27 -5.41
CA VAL A 769 -50.93 43.75 -4.20
C VAL A 769 -51.88 42.65 -3.70
N GLU A 770 -51.75 42.22 -2.49
CA GLU A 770 -52.60 42.04 -1.31
C GLU A 770 -51.98 41.09 -0.31
#